data_b95d3c26429d88fab952082bdd2efa6e
#
_entry.id   b95d3c26429d88fab952082bdd2efa6e
#
_cell.length_a   1.000
_cell.length_b   1.000
_cell.length_c   1.000
_cell.angle_alpha   90.00
_cell.angle_beta   90.00
_cell.angle_gamma   90.00
#
_symmetry.space_group_name_H-M   'P 1'
#
loop_
_entity.id
_entity.type
_entity.pdbx_description
1 polymer ?
#
loop_
_entity_poly.entity_id
_entity_poly.type
_entity_poly.pdbx_seq_one_letter_code
_entity_poly.pdbx_strand_id
1 'polypeptide(L)'
;MLVRRALLALSLLALLPSLSAQIVLSHFDLTEERQSDSTSVAMEIPSMVQRDLLRQGVIPHPFVGTNEDSVQWVSDREWVYRTTFELPSEELSGYRLRLRWVDTFAEVYLNGALLGRTENLFRIYTYNLDGHLRTGTNRLVIRLLSPTKIGQLLYESNGFNYPADNDRAAIFYSPYIRTAPYHYGWDWAPRLISMGLFAPPVVERKERLHPDDFYVRSKIEWSGTEPISATLTVSGSRRARGASLTLLDPDGLELERAVMTGDSVSFAIPRPRLWMPNGWGEVERYTLVYQDATGARDSLRVGLREVHLDQTDGAFRFVVNRRPFYAKGANYLPHDRRMGDHGRSLERSFVEDVLPAHFNMLRVWGGGIYETEEFYELADRYGILIWQDFPFACTTYPSDPAFMENVRCEVADQLSRLRNHPSLALFCGNNEVREGMRHWGWKSKYSPEVWQEMTTGYEKLFQTLLPESVARYAPHLDYIHGSPYDSNWGDLESLSRSDAHYWGMWFGEEDYTTFDHNPGRFASEYGLQSFPEMKTVRSFAPEADSLSLDHPLVAHRQRSPGGNERLRLYMERDYPMPESFADFTYLSLLEQRDATGYAIRAVRRAYPYNAGSLYWQINDVWPTVSWSSVDYWGNHKALHYAVERAYRHTIVDLVERGDSLVLCLVSDDLLLRGSVEVEVTWMRTDGSLLATPSHYTYRVTETPLSVQLTRLPKPRTSDTILAEMIVRKSDGQEVARQLYYNVRPRQMKLPRPRYLVEERLTEHGLTVTITAETLIKDLFIESPWQGALYSDNFFDLLPGETKTIQISHPDVEKGGLTFHTLNDLLRNEGK
;
A
#
# COMPACT_ATOMS: atom_id res chain seq x y z
N MET A 1 -10.61 26.81 -17.79
CA MET A 1 -9.18 27.16 -17.76
C MET A 1 -8.24 25.94 -17.81
N LEU A 2 -8.74 24.72 -17.64
CA LEU A 2 -7.94 23.47 -17.65
C LEU A 2 -7.51 22.95 -19.05
N VAL A 3 -8.20 23.29 -20.11
CA VAL A 3 -7.94 22.75 -21.45
C VAL A 3 -6.78 23.47 -22.21
N ARG A 4 -6.35 24.64 -21.76
CA ARG A 4 -5.21 25.37 -22.39
C ARG A 4 -3.83 24.97 -21.84
N ARG A 5 -3.74 24.28 -20.70
CA ARG A 5 -2.45 23.84 -20.10
C ARG A 5 -1.92 22.52 -20.66
N ALA A 6 -2.78 21.68 -21.25
CA ALA A 6 -2.37 20.38 -21.81
C ALA A 6 -1.70 20.47 -23.20
N LEU A 7 -1.87 21.56 -23.94
CA LEU A 7 -1.36 21.69 -25.31
C LEU A 7 0.02 22.38 -25.41
N LEU A 8 0.54 22.97 -24.35
CA LEU A 8 1.88 23.60 -24.35
C LEU A 8 2.98 22.67 -23.83
N ALA A 9 2.66 21.58 -23.16
CA ALA A 9 3.65 20.60 -22.71
C ALA A 9 4.09 19.60 -23.80
N LEU A 10 3.35 19.49 -24.91
CA LEU A 10 3.64 18.54 -26.00
C LEU A 10 4.52 19.11 -27.15
N SER A 11 4.85 20.38 -27.15
CA SER A 11 5.54 21.02 -28.30
C SER A 11 7.06 21.19 -28.15
N LEU A 12 7.68 20.68 -27.05
CA LEU A 12 9.15 20.79 -26.87
C LEU A 12 9.91 19.44 -26.90
N LEU A 13 9.25 18.34 -27.28
CA LEU A 13 9.88 17.01 -27.38
C LEU A 13 10.05 16.49 -28.81
N ALA A 14 9.94 17.35 -29.82
CA ALA A 14 10.34 17.02 -31.19
C ALA A 14 11.81 17.43 -31.39
N LEU A 15 12.75 16.67 -30.82
CA LEU A 15 14.17 16.82 -31.07
C LEU A 15 14.74 15.51 -31.61
N LEU A 16 15.30 15.61 -32.82
CA LEU A 16 16.29 14.76 -33.49
C LEU A 16 16.62 13.41 -32.79
N PRO A 17 16.71 12.30 -33.52
CA PRO A 17 17.21 11.07 -32.95
C PRO A 17 18.67 11.29 -32.55
N SER A 18 18.93 11.64 -31.30
CA SER A 18 20.23 11.39 -30.70
C SER A 18 20.48 9.89 -30.84
N LEU A 19 21.58 9.49 -31.45
CA LEU A 19 22.08 8.15 -31.42
C LEU A 19 21.84 7.61 -30.01
N SER A 20 20.99 6.60 -29.87
CA SER A 20 20.54 6.07 -28.58
C SER A 20 21.77 5.70 -27.76
N ALA A 21 22.06 6.45 -26.70
CA ALA A 21 23.19 6.19 -25.80
C ALA A 21 23.02 4.88 -25.04
N GLN A 22 21.90 4.18 -25.25
CA GLN A 22 21.53 2.93 -24.59
C GLN A 22 20.69 2.02 -25.52
N ILE A 23 20.81 0.70 -25.32
CA ILE A 23 20.00 -0.34 -25.95
C ILE A 23 19.21 -1.03 -24.84
N VAL A 24 17.88 -0.90 -24.89
CA VAL A 24 16.97 -1.58 -23.96
C VAL A 24 16.58 -2.92 -24.55
N LEU A 25 16.85 -3.99 -23.80
CA LEU A 25 16.59 -5.38 -24.24
C LEU A 25 15.27 -5.85 -23.64
N SER A 26 14.16 -5.68 -24.36
CA SER A 26 12.82 -6.02 -23.90
C SER A 26 12.27 -7.35 -24.42
N HIS A 27 12.86 -7.91 -25.48
CA HIS A 27 12.39 -9.13 -26.11
C HIS A 27 13.38 -10.26 -25.90
N PHE A 28 12.90 -11.39 -25.40
CA PHE A 28 13.68 -12.58 -25.12
C PHE A 28 12.95 -13.85 -25.56
N ASP A 29 13.73 -14.91 -25.78
CA ASP A 29 13.26 -16.27 -25.88
C ASP A 29 13.49 -16.97 -24.53
N LEU A 30 12.45 -17.58 -23.95
CA LEU A 30 12.50 -18.37 -22.71
C LEU A 30 12.44 -19.86 -23.02
N THR A 31 13.31 -20.64 -22.38
CA THR A 31 13.27 -22.12 -22.43
C THR A 31 13.57 -22.69 -21.04
N GLU A 32 13.01 -23.88 -20.73
CA GLU A 32 13.54 -24.69 -19.64
C GLU A 32 14.91 -25.22 -20.03
N GLU A 33 15.91 -25.22 -19.14
CA GLU A 33 17.31 -25.56 -19.49
C GLU A 33 17.49 -26.96 -20.11
N ARG A 34 16.65 -27.92 -19.69
CA ARG A 34 16.71 -29.30 -20.16
C ARG A 34 16.00 -29.54 -21.49
N GLN A 35 15.33 -28.55 -22.03
CA GLN A 35 14.60 -28.63 -23.28
C GLN A 35 15.42 -28.07 -24.44
N SER A 36 15.12 -28.52 -25.67
CA SER A 36 15.78 -28.01 -26.87
C SER A 36 15.32 -26.57 -27.19
N ASP A 37 16.14 -25.82 -27.90
CA ASP A 37 15.80 -24.44 -28.34
C ASP A 37 14.52 -24.40 -29.22
N SER A 38 14.06 -25.53 -29.74
CA SER A 38 12.81 -25.64 -30.53
C SER A 38 11.53 -25.48 -29.69
N THR A 39 11.64 -25.51 -28.35
CA THR A 39 10.55 -25.31 -27.42
C THR A 39 10.58 -23.90 -26.76
N SER A 40 11.33 -22.97 -27.35
CA SER A 40 11.44 -21.61 -26.81
C SER A 40 10.16 -20.83 -27.00
N VAL A 41 9.88 -19.97 -26.04
CA VAL A 41 8.71 -19.09 -25.99
C VAL A 41 9.19 -17.65 -26.05
N ALA A 42 8.74 -16.92 -27.10
CA ALA A 42 9.02 -15.48 -27.20
C ALA A 42 8.25 -14.71 -26.13
N MET A 43 8.92 -13.78 -25.46
CA MET A 43 8.34 -12.99 -24.39
C MET A 43 8.87 -11.56 -24.34
N GLU A 44 8.14 -10.71 -23.65
CA GLU A 44 8.46 -9.32 -23.41
C GLU A 44 8.70 -9.07 -21.91
N ILE A 45 9.75 -8.30 -21.60
CA ILE A 45 10.07 -7.90 -20.24
C ILE A 45 9.23 -6.66 -19.88
N PRO A 46 8.61 -6.59 -18.68
CA PRO A 46 8.78 -7.45 -17.51
C PRO A 46 8.16 -8.85 -17.68
N SER A 47 8.88 -9.88 -17.23
CA SER A 47 8.55 -11.30 -17.39
C SER A 47 8.67 -12.02 -16.04
N MET A 48 7.67 -12.86 -15.74
CA MET A 48 7.71 -13.87 -14.68
C MET A 48 7.43 -15.23 -15.29
N VAL A 49 8.28 -16.21 -15.02
CA VAL A 49 8.20 -17.55 -15.66
C VAL A 49 6.80 -18.15 -15.53
N GLN A 50 6.19 -18.11 -14.34
CA GLN A 50 4.85 -18.66 -14.13
C GLN A 50 3.80 -17.99 -15.03
N ARG A 51 3.83 -16.65 -15.14
CA ARG A 51 2.89 -15.91 -16.00
C ARG A 51 3.06 -16.26 -17.47
N ASP A 52 4.31 -16.41 -17.90
CA ASP A 52 4.60 -16.69 -19.29
C ASP A 52 4.20 -18.13 -19.65
N LEU A 53 4.39 -19.10 -18.74
CA LEU A 53 3.88 -20.47 -18.88
C LEU A 53 2.35 -20.52 -18.86
N LEU A 54 1.68 -19.69 -18.04
CA LEU A 54 0.24 -19.56 -18.03
C LEU A 54 -0.27 -19.05 -19.39
N ARG A 55 0.31 -17.99 -19.93
CA ARG A 55 -0.05 -17.43 -21.25
C ARG A 55 0.09 -18.44 -22.40
N GLN A 56 1.03 -19.39 -22.27
CA GLN A 56 1.24 -20.48 -23.22
C GLN A 56 0.35 -21.70 -22.96
N GLY A 57 -0.45 -21.70 -21.91
CA GLY A 57 -1.29 -22.84 -21.54
C GLY A 57 -0.52 -24.05 -20.99
N VAL A 58 0.76 -23.86 -20.57
CA VAL A 58 1.60 -24.92 -19.99
C VAL A 58 1.20 -25.21 -18.55
N ILE A 59 0.78 -24.19 -17.81
CA ILE A 59 0.26 -24.35 -16.45
C ILE A 59 -1.19 -23.81 -16.38
N PRO A 60 -2.02 -24.35 -15.48
CA PRO A 60 -3.32 -23.79 -15.19
C PRO A 60 -3.19 -22.44 -14.47
N HIS A 61 -4.26 -21.65 -14.48
CA HIS A 61 -4.28 -20.37 -13.74
C HIS A 61 -4.15 -20.63 -12.24
N PRO A 62 -3.07 -20.18 -11.56
CA PRO A 62 -2.83 -20.50 -10.15
C PRO A 62 -3.91 -20.00 -9.20
N PHE A 63 -4.65 -18.94 -9.61
CA PHE A 63 -5.69 -18.32 -8.79
C PHE A 63 -7.09 -18.94 -8.98
N VAL A 64 -7.21 -20.07 -9.67
CA VAL A 64 -8.46 -20.83 -9.81
C VAL A 64 -8.37 -22.12 -9.02
N GLY A 65 -9.38 -22.43 -8.23
CA GLY A 65 -9.42 -23.62 -7.40
C GLY A 65 -8.21 -23.75 -6.48
N THR A 66 -7.56 -24.90 -6.51
CA THR A 66 -6.30 -25.22 -5.78
C THR A 66 -5.10 -25.33 -6.73
N ASN A 67 -5.17 -24.73 -7.92
CA ASN A 67 -4.12 -24.84 -8.94
C ASN A 67 -2.75 -24.31 -8.48
N GLU A 68 -2.72 -23.42 -7.48
CA GLU A 68 -1.48 -23.00 -6.81
C GLU A 68 -0.58 -24.19 -6.45
N ASP A 69 -1.16 -25.26 -5.91
CA ASP A 69 -0.42 -26.43 -5.49
C ASP A 69 0.24 -27.18 -6.67
N SER A 70 -0.41 -27.15 -7.84
CA SER A 70 0.05 -27.86 -9.03
C SER A 70 1.18 -27.16 -9.79
N VAL A 71 1.49 -25.91 -9.49
CA VAL A 71 2.49 -25.09 -10.22
C VAL A 71 3.80 -24.89 -9.45
N GLN A 72 3.95 -25.52 -8.28
CA GLN A 72 5.15 -25.37 -7.43
C GLN A 72 6.44 -25.83 -8.13
N TRP A 73 6.36 -26.81 -9.02
CA TRP A 73 7.48 -27.33 -9.79
C TRP A 73 8.24 -26.30 -10.62
N VAL A 74 7.60 -25.16 -10.96
CA VAL A 74 8.22 -24.11 -11.79
C VAL A 74 9.45 -23.53 -11.11
N SER A 75 9.40 -23.32 -9.79
CA SER A 75 10.53 -22.82 -8.99
C SER A 75 11.63 -23.86 -8.75
N ASP A 76 11.34 -25.16 -8.99
CA ASP A 76 12.33 -26.25 -8.89
C ASP A 76 13.14 -26.43 -10.17
N ARG A 77 12.84 -25.69 -11.22
CA ARG A 77 13.49 -25.75 -12.53
C ARG A 77 14.39 -24.56 -12.76
N GLU A 78 15.27 -24.71 -13.77
CA GLU A 78 16.16 -23.68 -14.25
C GLU A 78 15.68 -23.18 -15.61
N TRP A 79 15.71 -21.87 -15.80
CA TRP A 79 15.14 -21.20 -16.97
C TRP A 79 16.18 -20.34 -17.66
N VAL A 80 16.13 -20.29 -18.99
CA VAL A 80 17.14 -19.57 -19.79
C VAL A 80 16.46 -18.54 -20.68
N TYR A 81 16.78 -17.27 -20.45
CA TYR A 81 16.42 -16.13 -21.27
C TYR A 81 17.51 -15.85 -22.28
N ARG A 82 17.16 -15.73 -23.57
CA ARG A 82 18.11 -15.44 -24.67
C ARG A 82 17.62 -14.27 -25.50
N THR A 83 18.55 -13.38 -25.84
CA THR A 83 18.26 -12.29 -26.78
C THR A 83 19.53 -11.96 -27.57
N THR A 84 19.35 -11.22 -28.65
CA THR A 84 20.46 -10.68 -29.46
C THR A 84 20.29 -9.16 -29.62
N PHE A 85 21.42 -8.47 -29.78
CA PHE A 85 21.43 -7.02 -30.06
C PHE A 85 22.61 -6.67 -30.93
N GLU A 86 22.51 -5.53 -31.63
CA GLU A 86 23.58 -4.97 -32.42
C GLU A 86 23.99 -3.60 -31.86
N LEU A 87 25.27 -3.29 -31.87
CA LEU A 87 25.75 -2.00 -31.45
C LEU A 87 25.60 -0.99 -32.58
N PRO A 88 25.17 0.26 -32.28
CA PRO A 88 25.07 1.33 -33.28
C PRO A 88 26.44 1.89 -33.72
N SER A 89 27.52 1.41 -33.13
CA SER A 89 28.90 1.88 -33.33
C SER A 89 29.86 0.73 -33.53
N GLU A 90 30.93 0.93 -34.31
CA GLU A 90 32.04 -0.03 -34.41
C GLU A 90 32.98 0.00 -33.20
N GLU A 91 32.82 0.97 -32.30
CA GLU A 91 33.55 1.05 -31.05
C GLU A 91 33.02 0.01 -30.04
N LEU A 92 33.83 -1.03 -29.76
CA LEU A 92 33.49 -2.17 -28.91
C LEU A 92 33.92 -2.00 -27.44
N SER A 93 34.27 -0.79 -27.04
CA SER A 93 34.69 -0.48 -25.66
C SER A 93 33.88 0.67 -25.06
N GLY A 94 33.95 0.83 -23.72
CA GLY A 94 33.24 1.87 -23.02
C GLY A 94 31.77 1.56 -22.79
N TYR A 95 31.36 0.27 -22.93
CA TYR A 95 30.00 -0.16 -22.62
C TYR A 95 29.92 -0.98 -21.34
N ARG A 96 28.73 -0.93 -20.71
CA ARG A 96 28.32 -1.77 -19.58
C ARG A 96 26.93 -2.36 -19.82
N LEU A 97 26.67 -3.53 -19.23
CA LEU A 97 25.32 -4.08 -19.08
C LEU A 97 24.83 -3.75 -17.67
N ARG A 98 23.66 -3.12 -17.57
CA ARG A 98 22.98 -2.81 -16.32
C ARG A 98 21.75 -3.68 -16.18
N LEU A 99 21.66 -4.44 -15.09
CA LEU A 99 20.53 -5.30 -14.73
C LEU A 99 19.91 -4.80 -13.43
N ARG A 100 18.59 -4.73 -13.41
CA ARG A 100 17.76 -4.45 -12.22
C ARG A 100 16.64 -5.47 -12.16
N TRP A 101 16.18 -5.77 -10.97
CA TRP A 101 15.00 -6.61 -10.77
C TRP A 101 15.11 -8.01 -11.41
N VAL A 102 16.26 -8.66 -11.24
CA VAL A 102 16.49 -10.08 -11.61
C VAL A 102 16.10 -10.95 -10.41
N ASP A 103 15.11 -11.80 -10.56
CA ASP A 103 14.58 -12.64 -9.47
C ASP A 103 14.93 -14.11 -9.70
N THR A 104 15.89 -14.62 -8.94
CA THR A 104 16.80 -14.04 -7.97
C THR A 104 18.23 -14.40 -8.31
N PHE A 105 18.52 -15.71 -8.44
CA PHE A 105 19.84 -16.24 -8.78
C PHE A 105 19.97 -16.40 -10.28
N ALA A 106 20.97 -15.75 -10.88
CA ALA A 106 21.23 -15.92 -12.31
C ALA A 106 22.71 -15.95 -12.65
N GLU A 107 23.04 -16.62 -13.75
CA GLU A 107 24.32 -16.52 -14.46
C GLU A 107 24.10 -15.71 -15.74
N VAL A 108 24.96 -14.72 -15.97
CA VAL A 108 24.84 -13.77 -17.08
C VAL A 108 25.99 -13.97 -18.05
N TYR A 109 25.66 -14.29 -19.29
CA TYR A 109 26.65 -14.60 -20.33
C TYR A 109 26.50 -13.65 -21.53
N LEU A 110 27.62 -13.16 -22.05
CA LEU A 110 27.68 -12.43 -23.34
C LEU A 110 28.61 -13.16 -24.30
N ASN A 111 28.08 -13.52 -25.48
CA ASN A 111 28.84 -14.23 -26.52
C ASN A 111 29.54 -15.53 -26.02
N GLY A 112 28.93 -16.19 -25.02
CA GLY A 112 29.41 -17.41 -24.38
C GLY A 112 30.37 -17.19 -23.20
N ALA A 113 30.81 -15.96 -22.93
CA ALA A 113 31.63 -15.64 -21.76
C ALA A 113 30.75 -15.27 -20.55
N LEU A 114 31.03 -15.87 -19.38
CA LEU A 114 30.37 -15.52 -18.12
C LEU A 114 30.80 -14.10 -17.69
N LEU A 115 29.87 -13.18 -17.62
CA LEU A 115 30.07 -11.81 -17.09
C LEU A 115 30.00 -11.77 -15.56
N GLY A 116 29.10 -12.56 -14.98
CA GLY A 116 28.92 -12.63 -13.54
C GLY A 116 27.60 -13.27 -13.12
N ARG A 117 27.23 -13.12 -11.84
CA ARG A 117 26.06 -13.73 -11.21
C ARG A 117 25.21 -12.71 -10.49
N THR A 118 23.91 -13.03 -10.29
CA THR A 118 23.00 -12.31 -9.41
C THR A 118 22.55 -13.24 -8.27
N GLU A 119 22.17 -12.65 -7.14
CA GLU A 119 21.75 -13.40 -5.93
C GLU A 119 20.75 -12.60 -5.06
N ASN A 120 20.23 -11.46 -5.58
CA ASN A 120 19.38 -10.54 -4.82
C ASN A 120 18.53 -9.72 -5.80
N LEU A 121 17.22 -9.82 -5.68
CA LEU A 121 16.25 -9.11 -6.52
C LEU A 121 16.44 -7.58 -6.48
N PHE A 122 16.81 -7.05 -5.32
CA PHE A 122 16.81 -5.61 -5.02
C PHE A 122 18.11 -4.90 -5.41
N ARG A 123 19.16 -5.63 -5.84
CA ARG A 123 20.44 -5.04 -6.27
C ARG A 123 20.42 -4.59 -7.73
N ILE A 124 21.29 -3.61 -8.01
CA ILE A 124 21.62 -3.17 -9.37
C ILE A 124 22.95 -3.79 -9.77
N TYR A 125 22.92 -4.72 -10.73
CA TYR A 125 24.14 -5.37 -11.23
C TYR A 125 24.66 -4.65 -12.47
N THR A 126 25.95 -4.36 -12.47
CA THR A 126 26.62 -3.69 -13.59
C THR A 126 27.83 -4.49 -14.03
N TYR A 127 27.82 -4.93 -15.28
CA TYR A 127 28.91 -5.72 -15.86
C TYR A 127 29.66 -4.94 -16.93
N ASN A 128 30.98 -4.91 -16.85
CA ASN A 128 31.82 -4.33 -17.91
C ASN A 128 31.78 -5.21 -19.17
N LEU A 129 31.51 -4.62 -20.33
CA LEU A 129 31.41 -5.34 -21.59
C LEU A 129 32.69 -5.26 -22.46
N ASP A 130 33.73 -4.51 -22.03
CA ASP A 130 34.97 -4.38 -22.78
C ASP A 130 35.61 -5.75 -22.94
N GLY A 131 35.99 -6.07 -24.19
CA GLY A 131 36.58 -7.37 -24.55
C GLY A 131 35.59 -8.51 -24.76
N HIS A 132 34.30 -8.32 -24.48
CA HIS A 132 33.23 -9.31 -24.68
C HIS A 132 32.34 -8.99 -25.88
N LEU A 133 32.31 -7.74 -26.35
CA LEU A 133 31.53 -7.31 -27.49
C LEU A 133 32.14 -7.71 -28.82
N ARG A 134 31.31 -7.89 -29.86
CA ARG A 134 31.65 -8.22 -31.21
C ARG A 134 31.02 -7.22 -32.19
N THR A 135 31.65 -7.05 -33.34
CA THR A 135 31.00 -6.33 -34.44
C THR A 135 29.81 -7.15 -34.95
N GLY A 136 28.69 -6.50 -35.23
CA GLY A 136 27.42 -7.14 -35.59
C GLY A 136 26.67 -7.69 -34.38
N THR A 137 26.12 -8.88 -34.55
CA THR A 137 25.21 -9.49 -33.57
C THR A 137 25.93 -9.98 -32.31
N ASN A 138 25.48 -9.49 -31.15
CA ASN A 138 25.89 -9.95 -29.82
C ASN A 138 24.77 -10.75 -29.20
N ARG A 139 25.08 -11.87 -28.54
CA ARG A 139 24.11 -12.75 -27.87
C ARG A 139 24.23 -12.64 -26.35
N LEU A 140 23.15 -12.16 -25.70
CA LEU A 140 23.02 -12.18 -24.25
C LEU A 140 22.20 -13.39 -23.81
N VAL A 141 22.70 -14.11 -22.80
CA VAL A 141 22.00 -15.23 -22.16
C VAL A 141 21.96 -14.98 -20.64
N ILE A 142 20.79 -15.08 -20.05
CA ILE A 142 20.58 -15.01 -18.62
C ILE A 142 19.95 -16.33 -18.17
N ARG A 143 20.69 -17.13 -17.42
CA ARG A 143 20.26 -18.41 -16.89
C ARG A 143 19.81 -18.24 -15.46
N LEU A 144 18.50 -18.37 -15.20
CA LEU A 144 17.94 -18.37 -13.86
C LEU A 144 18.10 -19.75 -13.21
N LEU A 145 18.67 -19.76 -12.02
CA LEU A 145 18.86 -20.95 -11.21
C LEU A 145 17.66 -21.13 -10.27
N SER A 146 17.33 -22.38 -9.93
CA SER A 146 16.22 -22.71 -9.05
C SER A 146 16.42 -22.13 -7.65
N PRO A 147 15.54 -21.23 -7.16
CA PRO A 147 15.63 -20.66 -5.82
C PRO A 147 15.40 -21.72 -4.73
N THR A 148 14.60 -22.76 -4.98
CA THR A 148 14.34 -23.82 -4.02
C THR A 148 15.58 -24.72 -3.84
N LYS A 149 16.29 -25.07 -4.92
CA LYS A 149 17.54 -25.84 -4.85
C LYS A 149 18.64 -25.07 -4.13
N ILE A 150 18.77 -23.76 -4.44
CA ILE A 150 19.76 -22.91 -3.75
C ILE A 150 19.38 -22.73 -2.29
N GLY A 151 18.08 -22.49 -1.99
CA GLY A 151 17.58 -22.41 -0.63
C GLY A 151 17.86 -23.66 0.19
N GLN A 152 17.74 -24.85 -0.44
CA GLN A 152 18.11 -26.13 0.18
C GLN A 152 19.60 -26.16 0.57
N LEU A 153 20.50 -25.76 -0.33
CA LEU A 153 21.92 -25.71 -0.06
C LEU A 153 22.28 -24.72 1.06
N LEU A 154 21.64 -23.56 1.08
CA LEU A 154 21.82 -22.55 2.12
C LEU A 154 21.33 -23.05 3.48
N TYR A 155 20.16 -23.71 3.53
CA TYR A 155 19.66 -24.37 4.72
C TYR A 155 20.63 -25.46 5.24
N GLU A 156 21.10 -26.34 4.36
CA GLU A 156 22.04 -27.41 4.72
C GLU A 156 23.37 -26.83 5.27
N SER A 157 23.83 -25.72 4.70
CA SER A 157 25.01 -25.00 5.20
C SER A 157 24.77 -24.34 6.56
N ASN A 158 23.57 -23.83 6.81
CA ASN A 158 23.19 -23.20 8.07
C ASN A 158 22.90 -24.21 9.18
N GLY A 159 22.28 -25.32 8.86
CA GLY A 159 22.00 -26.45 9.75
C GLY A 159 20.72 -26.32 10.61
N PHE A 160 19.94 -25.24 10.47
CA PHE A 160 18.65 -25.08 11.13
C PHE A 160 17.71 -24.18 10.32
N ASN A 161 16.37 -24.33 10.50
CA ASN A 161 15.38 -23.38 10.01
C ASN A 161 15.35 -22.12 10.86
N TYR A 162 15.30 -20.95 10.24
CA TYR A 162 14.85 -19.72 10.90
C TYR A 162 13.34 -19.76 11.16
N PRO A 163 12.80 -18.98 12.12
CA PRO A 163 11.38 -19.01 12.47
C PRO A 163 10.52 -18.23 11.44
N ALA A 164 10.32 -18.81 10.26
CA ALA A 164 9.54 -18.21 9.17
C ALA A 164 8.21 -18.97 8.99
N ASP A 165 7.35 -18.94 10.00
CA ASP A 165 6.12 -19.74 10.08
C ASP A 165 5.11 -19.42 8.94
N ASN A 166 5.27 -18.31 8.21
CA ASN A 166 4.49 -17.97 7.03
C ASN A 166 4.96 -18.70 5.75
N ASP A 167 6.21 -19.17 5.69
CA ASP A 167 6.69 -19.99 4.58
C ASP A 167 6.01 -21.37 4.63
N ARG A 168 5.23 -21.68 3.60
CA ARG A 168 4.39 -22.89 3.56
C ARG A 168 5.15 -24.11 3.01
N ALA A 169 6.29 -24.39 3.60
CA ALA A 169 7.13 -25.54 3.27
C ALA A 169 7.71 -26.18 4.53
N ALA A 170 8.24 -27.41 4.42
CA ALA A 170 8.92 -28.07 5.52
C ALA A 170 10.26 -27.40 5.85
N ILE A 171 10.91 -26.80 4.85
CA ILE A 171 12.14 -26.03 4.98
C ILE A 171 11.80 -24.60 4.56
N PHE A 172 12.14 -23.66 5.43
CA PHE A 172 11.85 -22.24 5.22
C PHE A 172 13.01 -21.58 4.46
N TYR A 173 12.77 -21.29 3.17
CA TYR A 173 13.79 -20.70 2.31
C TYR A 173 13.81 -19.18 2.34
N SER A 174 12.67 -18.55 2.64
CA SER A 174 12.53 -17.09 2.60
C SER A 174 13.57 -16.30 3.39
N PRO A 175 14.07 -16.76 4.58
CA PRO A 175 15.08 -16.01 5.32
C PRO A 175 16.45 -15.94 4.63
N TYR A 176 16.77 -16.91 3.78
CA TYR A 176 18.08 -17.02 3.12
C TYR A 176 18.13 -16.25 1.79
N ILE A 177 17.00 -15.95 1.18
CA ILE A 177 16.89 -15.47 -0.20
C ILE A 177 16.36 -14.03 -0.23
N ARG A 178 17.13 -13.13 -0.84
CA ARG A 178 16.74 -11.72 -0.95
C ARG A 178 15.81 -11.50 -2.14
N THR A 179 14.53 -11.77 -1.91
CA THR A 179 13.38 -11.51 -2.77
C THR A 179 12.18 -11.15 -1.91
N ALA A 180 10.98 -10.99 -2.48
CA ALA A 180 9.77 -10.71 -1.70
C ALA A 180 9.43 -11.87 -0.76
N PRO A 181 9.45 -11.71 0.56
CA PRO A 181 9.16 -12.80 1.50
C PRO A 181 7.81 -13.47 1.28
N TYR A 182 6.75 -12.72 0.94
CA TYR A 182 5.40 -13.27 0.75
C TYR A 182 5.28 -14.26 -0.42
N HIS A 183 6.24 -14.32 -1.36
CA HIS A 183 6.24 -15.31 -2.43
C HIS A 183 6.36 -16.76 -1.93
N TYR A 184 6.86 -16.94 -0.71
CA TYR A 184 6.94 -18.25 -0.05
C TYR A 184 5.66 -18.63 0.69
N GLY A 185 4.62 -17.81 0.61
CA GLY A 185 3.34 -17.91 1.29
C GLY A 185 3.20 -16.87 2.40
N TRP A 186 1.96 -16.48 2.69
CA TRP A 186 1.60 -15.61 3.81
C TRP A 186 0.19 -15.94 4.30
N ASP A 187 -0.24 -15.35 5.40
CA ASP A 187 -1.59 -15.55 5.95
C ASP A 187 -2.70 -14.84 5.14
N TRP A 188 -2.34 -14.23 4.00
CA TRP A 188 -3.22 -13.64 2.99
C TRP A 188 -2.73 -13.90 1.54
N ALA A 189 -1.57 -14.53 1.33
CA ALA A 189 -0.96 -14.73 0.01
C ALA A 189 -0.81 -16.20 -0.38
N PRO A 190 -0.80 -16.51 -1.70
CA PRO A 190 -0.43 -17.81 -2.19
C PRO A 190 1.08 -18.04 -2.04
N ARG A 191 1.51 -19.31 -2.07
CA ARG A 191 2.91 -19.65 -2.26
C ARG A 191 3.21 -19.76 -3.73
N LEU A 192 3.82 -18.71 -4.29
CA LEU A 192 4.28 -18.67 -5.69
C LEU A 192 5.66 -18.03 -5.73
N ILE A 193 6.70 -18.88 -5.60
CA ILE A 193 8.09 -18.43 -5.61
C ILE A 193 8.41 -17.94 -7.02
N SER A 194 8.59 -16.64 -7.15
CA SER A 194 8.81 -16.00 -8.43
C SER A 194 10.20 -16.24 -9.00
N MET A 195 10.28 -16.25 -10.31
CA MET A 195 11.51 -16.25 -11.10
C MET A 195 11.28 -15.38 -12.33
N GLY A 196 12.21 -14.48 -12.66
CA GLY A 196 12.00 -13.65 -13.83
C GLY A 196 12.96 -12.45 -13.97
N LEU A 197 12.68 -11.68 -15.02
CA LEU A 197 13.30 -10.40 -15.28
C LEU A 197 12.21 -9.32 -15.21
N PHE A 198 12.17 -8.55 -14.13
CA PHE A 198 11.09 -7.57 -13.91
C PHE A 198 11.42 -6.16 -14.43
N ALA A 199 12.64 -5.98 -14.94
CA ALA A 199 13.03 -4.79 -15.69
C ALA A 199 13.92 -5.20 -16.88
N PRO A 200 13.81 -4.50 -18.02
CA PRO A 200 14.65 -4.78 -19.17
C PRO A 200 16.14 -4.59 -18.86
N PRO A 201 17.01 -5.53 -19.25
CA PRO A 201 18.45 -5.29 -19.28
C PRO A 201 18.81 -4.13 -20.23
N VAL A 202 19.79 -3.33 -19.83
CA VAL A 202 20.21 -2.16 -20.61
C VAL A 202 21.70 -2.23 -20.92
N VAL A 203 22.05 -2.18 -22.21
CA VAL A 203 23.42 -1.96 -22.67
C VAL A 203 23.60 -0.46 -22.90
N GLU A 204 24.55 0.15 -22.21
CA GLU A 204 24.73 1.60 -22.22
C GLU A 204 26.20 2.01 -22.11
N ARG A 205 26.52 3.25 -22.43
CA ARG A 205 27.85 3.83 -22.19
C ARG A 205 28.14 3.91 -20.69
N LYS A 206 29.39 3.69 -20.27
CA LYS A 206 29.82 3.76 -18.86
C LYS A 206 29.62 5.15 -18.25
N GLU A 207 29.71 6.18 -19.07
CA GLU A 207 29.54 7.60 -18.73
C GLU A 207 28.07 8.01 -18.54
N ARG A 208 27.11 7.16 -18.97
CA ARG A 208 25.68 7.45 -18.81
C ARG A 208 25.33 7.64 -17.34
N LEU A 209 24.69 8.77 -17.03
CA LEU A 209 24.20 9.10 -15.71
C LEU A 209 22.73 8.70 -15.53
N HIS A 210 22.37 8.40 -14.30
CA HIS A 210 21.02 8.06 -13.85
C HIS A 210 20.63 8.96 -12.69
N PRO A 211 19.32 9.07 -12.34
CA PRO A 211 18.85 9.82 -11.16
C PRO A 211 19.57 9.43 -9.86
N ASP A 212 19.89 8.14 -9.68
CA ASP A 212 20.62 7.60 -8.52
C ASP A 212 22.08 8.06 -8.40
N ASP A 213 22.67 8.63 -9.48
CA ASP A 213 23.98 9.28 -9.43
C ASP A 213 23.96 10.63 -8.67
N PHE A 214 22.78 11.18 -8.44
CA PHE A 214 22.61 12.46 -7.75
C PHE A 214 21.97 12.29 -6.37
N TYR A 215 22.32 13.20 -5.47
CA TYR A 215 21.66 13.38 -4.20
C TYR A 215 21.29 14.85 -4.02
N VAL A 216 19.99 15.11 -3.93
CA VAL A 216 19.45 16.46 -3.83
C VAL A 216 18.97 16.72 -2.40
N ARG A 217 19.47 17.79 -1.78
CA ARG A 217 19.08 18.21 -0.44
C ARG A 217 18.56 19.64 -0.47
N SER A 218 17.45 19.86 0.22
CA SER A 218 16.91 21.21 0.43
C SER A 218 17.21 21.68 1.85
N LYS A 219 17.57 22.96 1.98
CA LYS A 219 17.58 23.67 3.25
C LYS A 219 16.62 24.84 3.11
N ILE A 220 15.59 24.89 3.95
CA ILE A 220 14.55 25.92 3.92
C ILE A 220 14.77 26.87 5.09
N GLU A 221 14.77 28.17 4.82
CA GLU A 221 14.78 29.20 5.86
C GLU A 221 13.34 29.64 6.15
N TRP A 222 12.98 29.69 7.42
CA TRP A 222 11.61 29.87 7.87
C TRP A 222 11.42 31.13 8.72
N SER A 223 10.23 31.73 8.63
CA SER A 223 9.67 32.67 9.63
C SER A 223 8.42 32.04 10.23
N GLY A 224 8.54 31.47 11.43
CA GLY A 224 7.47 30.61 11.98
C GLY A 224 7.24 29.38 11.11
N THR A 225 6.07 29.26 10.49
CA THR A 225 5.70 28.20 9.53
C THR A 225 5.72 28.64 8.06
N GLU A 226 6.17 29.88 7.78
CA GLU A 226 6.22 30.44 6.43
C GLU A 226 7.65 30.29 5.86
N PRO A 227 7.84 29.71 4.67
CA PRO A 227 9.14 29.59 4.04
C PRO A 227 9.57 30.94 3.44
N ILE A 228 10.79 31.41 3.76
CA ILE A 228 11.33 32.68 3.25
C ILE A 228 12.20 32.48 2.02
N SER A 229 13.10 31.51 2.09
CA SER A 229 14.03 31.13 1.02
C SER A 229 14.44 29.67 1.17
N ALA A 230 15.00 29.11 0.10
CA ALA A 230 15.58 27.75 0.17
C ALA A 230 16.88 27.68 -0.62
N THR A 231 17.73 26.74 -0.23
CA THR A 231 18.92 26.34 -0.98
C THR A 231 18.78 24.89 -1.36
N LEU A 232 18.87 24.58 -2.66
CA LEU A 232 18.88 23.22 -3.17
C LEU A 232 20.32 22.84 -3.49
N THR A 233 20.90 21.89 -2.74
CA THR A 233 22.25 21.39 -2.96
C THR A 233 22.19 20.04 -3.68
N VAL A 234 22.77 19.96 -4.86
CA VAL A 234 22.90 18.75 -5.67
C VAL A 234 24.32 18.20 -5.51
N SER A 235 24.46 17.04 -4.89
CA SER A 235 25.72 16.27 -4.84
C SER A 235 25.69 15.19 -5.92
N GLY A 236 26.81 14.94 -6.57
CA GLY A 236 26.89 13.95 -7.65
C GLY A 236 27.95 12.88 -7.39
N SER A 237 27.79 11.72 -8.01
CA SER A 237 28.84 10.72 -8.12
C SER A 237 30.07 11.26 -8.88
N ARG A 238 31.21 10.59 -8.81
CA ARG A 238 32.40 11.02 -9.61
C ARG A 238 32.13 11.10 -11.09
N ARG A 239 31.18 10.30 -11.59
CA ARG A 239 30.76 10.31 -13.00
C ARG A 239 29.98 11.58 -13.39
N ALA A 240 29.34 12.22 -12.41
CA ALA A 240 28.56 13.43 -12.64
C ALA A 240 29.41 14.70 -12.81
N ARG A 241 30.74 14.63 -12.56
CA ARG A 241 31.62 15.78 -12.81
C ARG A 241 31.61 16.15 -14.29
N GLY A 242 31.39 17.44 -14.60
CA GLY A 242 31.21 17.94 -15.93
C GLY A 242 29.78 17.94 -16.46
N ALA A 243 28.85 17.33 -15.75
CA ALA A 243 27.44 17.34 -16.13
C ALA A 243 26.88 18.77 -16.06
N SER A 244 26.08 19.16 -17.06
CA SER A 244 25.29 20.39 -17.04
C SER A 244 24.00 20.15 -16.29
N LEU A 245 23.69 21.03 -15.33
CA LEU A 245 22.49 21.00 -14.52
C LEU A 245 21.64 22.22 -14.78
N THR A 246 20.32 22.05 -14.94
CA THR A 246 19.36 23.16 -15.08
C THR A 246 18.24 22.94 -14.10
N LEU A 247 18.01 23.89 -13.19
CA LEU A 247 16.88 23.83 -12.25
C LEU A 247 15.70 24.61 -12.85
N LEU A 248 14.56 23.91 -12.94
CA LEU A 248 13.28 24.50 -13.35
C LEU A 248 12.35 24.59 -12.11
N ASP A 249 11.56 25.64 -12.06
CA ASP A 249 10.51 25.79 -11.05
C ASP A 249 9.31 24.87 -11.35
N PRO A 250 8.31 24.79 -10.44
CA PRO A 250 7.12 23.96 -10.65
C PRO A 250 6.28 24.30 -11.89
N ASP A 251 6.38 25.52 -12.42
CA ASP A 251 5.74 25.92 -13.69
C ASP A 251 6.58 25.58 -14.93
N GLY A 252 7.80 25.03 -14.75
CA GLY A 252 8.73 24.65 -15.80
C GLY A 252 9.62 25.81 -16.29
N LEU A 253 9.67 26.92 -15.56
CA LEU A 253 10.55 28.06 -15.91
C LEU A 253 11.96 27.80 -15.36
N GLU A 254 12.97 28.09 -16.17
CA GLU A 254 14.37 27.97 -15.77
C GLU A 254 14.69 29.00 -14.68
N LEU A 255 15.13 28.51 -13.51
CA LEU A 255 15.60 29.35 -12.42
C LEU A 255 17.09 29.63 -12.55
N GLU A 256 17.89 28.60 -12.76
CA GLU A 256 19.34 28.70 -12.82
C GLU A 256 19.95 27.51 -13.56
N ARG A 257 21.14 27.74 -14.16
CA ARG A 257 21.95 26.71 -14.81
C ARG A 257 23.37 26.72 -14.27
N ALA A 258 23.93 25.53 -14.06
CA ALA A 258 25.28 25.35 -13.55
C ALA A 258 25.96 24.13 -14.17
N VAL A 259 27.28 24.04 -14.06
CA VAL A 259 28.06 22.84 -14.41
C VAL A 259 28.65 22.26 -13.13
N MET A 260 28.58 20.98 -12.96
CA MET A 260 29.13 20.29 -11.80
C MET A 260 30.67 20.18 -11.92
N THR A 261 31.38 21.19 -11.47
CA THR A 261 32.84 21.25 -11.49
C THR A 261 33.49 20.52 -10.32
N GLY A 262 32.76 20.38 -9.22
CA GLY A 262 33.15 19.67 -7.98
C GLY A 262 32.21 18.50 -7.66
N ASP A 263 32.13 18.16 -6.39
CA ASP A 263 31.26 17.10 -5.87
C ASP A 263 29.83 17.59 -5.62
N SER A 264 29.59 18.90 -5.63
CA SER A 264 28.26 19.48 -5.44
C SER A 264 28.10 20.84 -6.10
N VAL A 265 26.83 21.21 -6.34
CA VAL A 265 26.38 22.53 -6.83
C VAL A 265 25.18 22.93 -6.00
N SER A 266 25.03 24.24 -5.71
CA SER A 266 23.90 24.76 -4.94
C SER A 266 23.15 25.82 -5.77
N PHE A 267 21.81 25.75 -5.70
CA PHE A 267 20.88 26.68 -6.35
C PHE A 267 20.11 27.45 -5.28
N ALA A 268 19.98 28.77 -5.43
CA ALA A 268 19.20 29.60 -4.52
C ALA A 268 17.75 29.76 -5.00
N ILE A 269 16.80 29.57 -4.11
CA ILE A 269 15.36 29.68 -4.38
C ILE A 269 14.77 30.75 -3.45
N PRO A 270 14.59 32.00 -3.93
CA PRO A 270 14.20 33.13 -3.07
C PRO A 270 12.73 33.10 -2.62
N ARG A 271 11.86 32.34 -3.29
CA ARG A 271 10.44 32.18 -2.98
C ARG A 271 10.06 30.72 -3.16
N PRO A 272 10.40 29.87 -2.21
CA PRO A 272 10.19 28.43 -2.34
C PRO A 272 8.69 28.08 -2.30
N ARG A 273 8.27 27.25 -3.26
CA ARG A 273 6.97 26.57 -3.23
C ARG A 273 7.21 25.18 -2.65
N LEU A 274 6.42 24.83 -1.62
CA LEU A 274 6.64 23.60 -0.87
C LEU A 274 5.88 22.44 -1.48
N TRP A 275 6.44 21.24 -1.35
CA TRP A 275 5.72 20.00 -1.51
C TRP A 275 4.91 19.74 -0.23
N MET A 276 3.58 19.56 -0.38
CA MET A 276 2.66 19.34 0.74
C MET A 276 1.99 17.96 0.61
N PRO A 277 1.72 17.27 1.72
CA PRO A 277 0.89 16.07 1.71
C PRO A 277 -0.53 16.32 1.20
N ASN A 278 -1.15 15.26 0.65
CA ASN A 278 -2.54 15.30 0.18
C ASN A 278 -3.48 15.87 1.25
N GLY A 279 -4.30 16.83 0.86
CA GLY A 279 -5.23 17.54 1.74
C GLY A 279 -4.60 18.64 2.60
N TRP A 280 -3.29 18.89 2.50
CA TRP A 280 -2.57 19.87 3.32
C TRP A 280 -2.07 21.10 2.53
N GLY A 281 -2.19 21.10 1.22
CA GLY A 281 -1.79 22.18 0.33
C GLY A 281 -1.43 21.70 -1.07
N GLU A 282 -0.76 22.57 -1.82
CA GLU A 282 -0.33 22.26 -3.19
C GLU A 282 0.88 21.31 -3.19
N VAL A 283 0.89 20.38 -4.13
CA VAL A 283 1.96 19.39 -4.29
C VAL A 283 2.97 19.92 -5.33
N GLU A 284 3.86 20.82 -4.90
CA GLU A 284 4.77 21.51 -5.79
C GLU A 284 6.10 20.77 -5.96
N ARG A 285 6.55 20.60 -7.20
CA ARG A 285 7.81 19.90 -7.52
C ARG A 285 8.66 20.71 -8.51
N TYR A 286 9.93 20.84 -8.18
CA TYR A 286 10.96 21.39 -9.07
C TYR A 286 11.50 20.27 -9.96
N THR A 287 12.08 20.64 -11.11
CA THR A 287 12.70 19.69 -12.02
C THR A 287 14.18 20.03 -12.18
N LEU A 288 15.05 19.09 -11.81
CA LEU A 288 16.47 19.17 -12.10
C LEU A 288 16.77 18.40 -13.38
N VAL A 289 16.98 19.10 -14.48
CA VAL A 289 17.41 18.53 -15.76
C VAL A 289 18.92 18.41 -15.75
N TYR A 290 19.47 17.27 -16.15
CA TYR A 290 20.92 17.08 -16.30
C TYR A 290 21.27 16.54 -17.68
N GLN A 291 22.48 16.90 -18.14
CA GLN A 291 23.06 16.36 -19.35
C GLN A 291 24.44 15.79 -19.04
N ASP A 292 24.66 14.53 -19.38
CA ASP A 292 25.92 13.80 -19.13
C ASP A 292 26.95 14.02 -20.27
N ALA A 293 28.13 13.39 -20.08
CA ALA A 293 29.24 13.48 -21.05
C ALA A 293 28.93 12.81 -22.40
N THR A 294 27.93 11.93 -22.47
CA THR A 294 27.45 11.29 -23.70
C THR A 294 26.55 12.22 -24.52
N GLY A 295 26.17 13.39 -23.96
CA GLY A 295 25.18 14.31 -24.50
C GLY A 295 23.74 13.88 -24.18
N ALA A 296 23.52 12.78 -23.50
CA ALA A 296 22.20 12.34 -23.12
C ALA A 296 21.64 13.21 -21.98
N ARG A 297 20.36 13.51 -22.11
CA ARG A 297 19.60 14.29 -21.13
C ARG A 297 18.61 13.43 -20.39
N ASP A 298 18.42 13.76 -19.09
CA ASP A 298 17.41 13.17 -18.26
C ASP A 298 17.07 14.16 -17.14
N SER A 299 16.11 13.82 -16.27
CA SER A 299 15.70 14.71 -15.19
C SER A 299 15.26 13.93 -13.96
N LEU A 300 15.31 14.60 -12.83
CA LEU A 300 14.66 14.13 -11.60
C LEU A 300 13.78 15.26 -11.04
N ARG A 301 12.68 14.88 -10.42
CA ARG A 301 11.77 15.80 -9.75
C ARG A 301 12.03 15.82 -8.27
N VAL A 302 12.05 17.00 -7.68
CA VAL A 302 12.34 17.19 -6.26
C VAL A 302 11.28 18.08 -5.61
N GLY A 303 10.86 17.75 -4.40
CA GLY A 303 9.97 18.57 -3.60
C GLY A 303 10.74 19.24 -2.45
N LEU A 304 10.46 20.52 -2.22
CA LEU A 304 10.99 21.23 -1.07
C LEU A 304 10.13 20.96 0.15
N ARG A 305 10.64 20.27 1.13
CA ARG A 305 9.90 19.91 2.37
C ARG A 305 10.85 19.58 3.51
N GLU A 306 10.34 19.64 4.74
CA GLU A 306 10.93 19.07 5.94
C GLU A 306 9.96 18.01 6.50
N VAL A 307 10.43 16.80 6.79
CA VAL A 307 9.65 15.73 7.45
C VAL A 307 10.51 15.11 8.52
N HIS A 308 9.99 15.01 9.74
CA HIS A 308 10.67 14.41 10.88
C HIS A 308 9.70 13.55 11.68
N LEU A 309 10.19 12.48 12.26
CA LEU A 309 9.49 11.66 13.23
C LEU A 309 9.83 12.15 14.66
N ASP A 310 8.85 12.76 15.32
CA ASP A 310 8.97 13.15 16.75
C ASP A 310 8.64 11.94 17.64
N GLN A 311 9.64 11.49 18.39
CA GLN A 311 9.53 10.40 19.36
C GLN A 311 9.71 10.89 20.83
N THR A 312 9.60 12.18 21.06
CA THR A 312 9.75 12.78 22.39
C THR A 312 8.68 12.27 23.34
N ASP A 313 9.06 11.87 24.54
CA ASP A 313 8.16 11.37 25.59
C ASP A 313 7.26 10.20 25.15
N GLY A 314 7.81 9.32 24.33
CA GLY A 314 7.09 8.15 23.79
C GLY A 314 6.11 8.47 22.66
N ALA A 315 6.06 9.71 22.19
CA ALA A 315 5.28 10.06 21.00
C ALA A 315 5.77 9.29 19.75
N PHE A 316 4.89 9.14 18.79
CA PHE A 316 5.23 8.69 17.45
C PHE A 316 4.42 9.55 16.46
N ARG A 317 5.00 10.68 16.09
CA ARG A 317 4.27 11.72 15.37
C ARG A 317 5.14 12.31 14.26
N PHE A 318 4.61 12.35 13.06
CA PHE A 318 5.27 13.08 11.97
C PHE A 318 5.05 14.58 12.11
N VAL A 319 6.10 15.34 11.84
CA VAL A 319 6.08 16.79 11.71
C VAL A 319 6.45 17.12 10.28
N VAL A 320 5.52 17.73 9.55
CA VAL A 320 5.70 18.08 8.13
C VAL A 320 5.69 19.60 7.97
N ASN A 321 6.76 20.13 7.38
CA ASN A 321 6.88 21.58 7.18
C ASN A 321 6.60 22.37 8.46
N ARG A 322 7.18 21.90 9.59
CA ARG A 322 7.06 22.48 10.94
C ARG A 322 5.66 22.40 11.57
N ARG A 323 4.75 21.61 11.01
CA ARG A 323 3.39 21.42 11.55
C ARG A 323 3.19 19.97 11.99
N PRO A 324 2.59 19.72 13.17
CA PRO A 324 2.18 18.38 13.55
C PRO A 324 1.24 17.80 12.50
N PHE A 325 1.48 16.56 12.10
CA PHE A 325 0.77 15.89 11.03
C PHE A 325 -0.01 14.68 11.57
N TYR A 326 -1.27 14.53 11.18
CA TYR A 326 -2.03 13.32 11.46
C TYR A 326 -1.99 12.42 10.23
N ALA A 327 -1.32 11.25 10.36
CA ALA A 327 -1.23 10.29 9.26
C ALA A 327 -2.55 9.52 9.09
N LYS A 328 -3.06 9.48 7.85
CA LYS A 328 -4.26 8.75 7.44
C LYS A 328 -3.92 7.86 6.25
N GLY A 329 -4.14 6.55 6.39
CA GLY A 329 -3.82 5.65 5.30
C GLY A 329 -3.94 4.18 5.67
N ALA A 330 -3.15 3.36 4.99
CA ALA A 330 -3.15 1.93 5.14
C ALA A 330 -1.77 1.32 4.90
N ASN A 331 -1.65 0.03 5.28
CA ASN A 331 -0.57 -0.82 4.81
C ASN A 331 -0.81 -1.20 3.36
N TYR A 332 0.22 -1.08 2.55
CA TYR A 332 0.21 -1.35 1.12
C TYR A 332 1.02 -2.62 0.83
N LEU A 333 0.41 -3.54 0.11
CA LEU A 333 1.05 -4.73 -0.43
C LEU A 333 1.48 -4.48 -1.88
N PRO A 334 2.51 -5.17 -2.38
CA PRO A 334 2.93 -5.01 -3.76
C PRO A 334 1.77 -5.16 -4.75
N HIS A 335 1.64 -4.22 -5.67
CA HIS A 335 0.64 -4.31 -6.72
C HIS A 335 1.07 -5.38 -7.73
N ASP A 336 0.60 -6.62 -7.51
CA ASP A 336 1.08 -7.79 -8.26
C ASP A 336 0.50 -7.83 -9.68
N ARG A 337 1.13 -7.10 -10.59
CA ARG A 337 0.89 -7.22 -12.03
C ARG A 337 1.54 -8.46 -12.65
N ARG A 338 2.27 -9.26 -11.85
CA ARG A 338 3.14 -10.31 -12.35
C ARG A 338 2.38 -11.54 -12.81
N MET A 339 1.33 -11.94 -12.07
CA MET A 339 0.54 -13.14 -12.39
C MET A 339 -0.70 -12.90 -13.21
N GLY A 340 -1.32 -11.74 -13.11
CA GLY A 340 -2.54 -11.43 -13.82
C GLY A 340 -2.53 -10.01 -14.37
N ASP A 341 -3.04 -9.85 -15.58
CA ASP A 341 -3.41 -8.56 -16.09
C ASP A 341 -4.86 -8.31 -15.64
N HIS A 342 -5.05 -7.88 -14.38
CA HIS A 342 -6.38 -7.50 -13.90
C HIS A 342 -6.84 -6.14 -14.50
N GLY A 343 -6.11 -5.64 -15.53
CA GLY A 343 -6.46 -4.46 -16.30
C GLY A 343 -6.34 -3.13 -15.55
N ARG A 344 -5.82 -3.15 -14.32
CA ARG A 344 -5.78 -1.97 -13.46
C ARG A 344 -4.36 -1.40 -13.37
N SER A 345 -4.15 -0.14 -13.79
CA SER A 345 -2.86 0.53 -13.67
C SER A 345 -2.60 0.99 -12.22
N LEU A 346 -1.34 1.16 -11.85
CA LEU A 346 -0.98 1.68 -10.54
C LEU A 346 -1.52 3.12 -10.34
N GLU A 347 -1.44 3.96 -11.38
CA GLU A 347 -2.03 5.30 -11.35
C GLU A 347 -3.54 5.25 -11.09
N ARG A 348 -4.24 4.29 -11.72
CA ARG A 348 -5.66 4.08 -11.47
C ARG A 348 -5.94 3.74 -10.00
N SER A 349 -5.11 2.90 -9.36
CA SER A 349 -5.24 2.61 -7.93
C SER A 349 -5.03 3.85 -7.06
N PHE A 350 -4.07 4.73 -7.40
CA PHE A 350 -3.93 6.00 -6.67
C PHE A 350 -5.15 6.90 -6.82
N VAL A 351 -5.66 7.05 -8.03
CA VAL A 351 -6.79 7.96 -8.33
C VAL A 351 -8.12 7.44 -7.79
N GLU A 352 -8.33 6.13 -7.80
CA GLU A 352 -9.62 5.52 -7.46
C GLU A 352 -9.68 5.03 -5.99
N ASP A 353 -8.55 4.57 -5.41
CA ASP A 353 -8.57 4.01 -4.07
C ASP A 353 -7.95 4.95 -3.02
N VAL A 354 -6.79 5.55 -3.34
CA VAL A 354 -6.00 6.29 -2.35
C VAL A 354 -6.54 7.70 -2.14
N LEU A 355 -6.74 8.44 -3.22
CA LEU A 355 -7.13 9.87 -3.14
C LEU A 355 -8.58 10.07 -2.63
N PRO A 356 -9.60 9.33 -3.13
CA PRO A 356 -10.97 9.49 -2.63
C PRO A 356 -11.11 9.10 -1.16
N ALA A 357 -10.30 8.14 -0.69
CA ALA A 357 -10.25 7.72 0.71
C ALA A 357 -9.48 8.70 1.63
N HIS A 358 -9.08 9.89 1.13
CA HIS A 358 -8.38 10.93 1.87
C HIS A 358 -7.05 10.48 2.50
N PHE A 359 -6.36 9.52 1.89
CA PHE A 359 -5.05 9.10 2.38
C PHE A 359 -4.01 10.18 2.15
N ASN A 360 -3.11 10.29 3.11
CA ASN A 360 -1.94 11.15 3.03
C ASN A 360 -0.64 10.38 3.35
N MET A 361 -0.75 9.10 3.71
CA MET A 361 0.37 8.20 3.94
C MET A 361 0.04 6.76 3.53
N LEU A 362 1.04 6.04 3.00
CA LEU A 362 1.01 4.58 2.83
C LEU A 362 2.25 3.99 3.48
N ARG A 363 2.10 2.83 4.12
CA ARG A 363 3.23 2.01 4.56
C ARG A 363 3.46 0.88 3.57
N VAL A 364 4.61 0.90 2.90
CA VAL A 364 5.08 -0.22 2.08
C VAL A 364 5.64 -1.27 3.03
N TRP A 365 4.88 -2.34 3.22
CA TRP A 365 5.10 -3.36 4.22
C TRP A 365 6.33 -4.23 3.95
N GLY A 366 7.04 -4.65 5.02
CA GLY A 366 8.35 -5.34 4.97
C GLY A 366 8.36 -6.77 4.43
N GLY A 367 7.21 -7.42 4.25
CA GLY A 367 7.14 -8.71 3.56
C GLY A 367 7.02 -8.60 2.04
N GLY A 368 6.97 -7.37 1.50
CA GLY A 368 6.87 -7.04 0.09
C GLY A 368 8.21 -6.74 -0.58
N ILE A 369 8.24 -5.64 -1.32
CA ILE A 369 9.39 -5.18 -2.11
C ILE A 369 9.63 -3.68 -1.88
N TYR A 370 10.80 -3.18 -2.29
CA TYR A 370 10.89 -1.76 -2.66
C TYR A 370 10.10 -1.57 -3.95
N GLU A 371 9.14 -0.68 -3.99
CA GLU A 371 8.28 -0.51 -5.16
C GLU A 371 8.99 0.06 -6.39
N THR A 372 8.28 0.08 -7.52
CA THR A 372 8.78 0.61 -8.79
C THR A 372 8.91 2.13 -8.75
N GLU A 373 9.67 2.72 -9.69
CA GLU A 373 9.77 4.17 -9.85
C GLU A 373 8.39 4.83 -10.04
N GLU A 374 7.49 4.15 -10.78
CA GLU A 374 6.13 4.63 -11.01
C GLU A 374 5.36 4.84 -9.70
N PHE A 375 5.52 3.94 -8.72
CA PHE A 375 4.86 4.05 -7.42
C PHE A 375 5.29 5.32 -6.66
N TYR A 376 6.61 5.55 -6.56
CA TYR A 376 7.11 6.72 -5.84
C TYR A 376 6.83 8.01 -6.60
N GLU A 377 6.87 8.02 -7.94
CA GLU A 377 6.48 9.16 -8.76
C GLU A 377 5.00 9.53 -8.60
N LEU A 378 4.13 8.53 -8.47
CA LEU A 378 2.70 8.75 -8.16
C LEU A 378 2.51 9.28 -6.74
N ALA A 379 3.22 8.72 -5.75
CA ALA A 379 3.22 9.22 -4.38
C ALA A 379 3.71 10.68 -4.30
N ASP A 380 4.79 11.00 -5.02
CA ASP A 380 5.33 12.36 -5.15
C ASP A 380 4.32 13.31 -5.81
N ARG A 381 3.63 12.86 -6.86
CA ARG A 381 2.66 13.64 -7.63
C ARG A 381 1.41 13.97 -6.83
N TYR A 382 0.95 13.00 -6.04
CA TYR A 382 -0.31 13.11 -5.32
C TYR A 382 -0.15 13.50 -3.84
N GLY A 383 1.07 13.71 -3.36
CA GLY A 383 1.30 14.15 -1.98
C GLY A 383 1.10 13.02 -0.96
N ILE A 384 1.40 11.79 -1.30
CA ILE A 384 1.26 10.65 -0.39
C ILE A 384 2.60 10.36 0.27
N LEU A 385 2.71 10.57 1.58
CA LEU A 385 3.90 10.19 2.35
C LEU A 385 4.09 8.67 2.34
N ILE A 386 5.32 8.22 2.22
CA ILE A 386 5.68 6.80 2.22
C ILE A 386 6.52 6.47 3.45
N TRP A 387 6.00 5.55 4.25
CA TRP A 387 6.75 4.78 5.23
C TRP A 387 7.24 3.51 4.53
N GLN A 388 8.54 3.40 4.31
CA GLN A 388 9.15 2.27 3.62
C GLN A 388 9.81 1.31 4.60
N ASP A 389 9.26 0.11 4.74
CA ASP A 389 9.97 -0.99 5.38
C ASP A 389 11.06 -1.53 4.44
N PHE A 390 12.23 -1.87 4.97
CA PHE A 390 13.14 -2.76 4.27
C PHE A 390 12.49 -4.16 4.15
N PRO A 391 12.73 -4.93 3.04
CA PRO A 391 12.05 -6.20 2.83
C PRO A 391 12.53 -7.30 3.78
N PHE A 392 12.14 -7.17 5.05
CA PHE A 392 12.36 -8.09 6.15
C PHE A 392 11.11 -8.17 7.00
N ALA A 393 10.57 -9.38 7.24
CA ALA A 393 9.32 -9.54 7.98
C ALA A 393 9.22 -10.88 8.70
N CYS A 394 8.74 -10.86 9.94
CA CYS A 394 8.25 -12.02 10.69
C CYS A 394 9.20 -13.22 10.75
N THR A 395 10.52 -13.00 10.69
CA THR A 395 11.57 -14.02 10.84
C THR A 395 12.89 -13.38 11.25
N THR A 396 13.82 -14.18 11.78
CA THR A 396 15.22 -13.77 11.90
C THR A 396 16.00 -14.15 10.62
N TYR A 397 17.17 -13.57 10.43
CA TYR A 397 17.92 -13.66 9.18
C TYR A 397 19.37 -14.10 9.41
N PRO A 398 20.05 -14.66 8.38
CA PRO A 398 21.47 -14.96 8.45
C PRO A 398 22.30 -13.73 8.82
N SER A 399 23.39 -13.96 9.56
CA SER A 399 24.31 -12.89 9.99
C SER A 399 25.77 -13.14 9.58
N ASP A 400 25.98 -14.09 8.66
CA ASP A 400 27.30 -14.36 8.10
C ASP A 400 27.76 -13.18 7.21
N PRO A 401 29.08 -13.03 7.00
CA PRO A 401 29.63 -11.89 6.24
C PRO A 401 29.14 -11.77 4.81
N ALA A 402 28.81 -12.88 4.13
CA ALA A 402 28.38 -12.86 2.75
C ALA A 402 26.94 -12.31 2.64
N PHE A 403 26.03 -12.79 3.51
CA PHE A 403 24.67 -12.27 3.59
C PHE A 403 24.66 -10.78 3.95
N MET A 404 25.44 -10.38 4.98
CA MET A 404 25.52 -8.97 5.40
C MET A 404 26.07 -8.06 4.29
N GLU A 405 27.07 -8.52 3.52
CA GLU A 405 27.60 -7.72 2.40
C GLU A 405 26.60 -7.63 1.25
N ASN A 406 25.88 -8.72 0.95
CA ASN A 406 24.81 -8.71 -0.03
C ASN A 406 23.71 -7.69 0.32
N VAL A 407 23.27 -7.65 1.61
CA VAL A 407 22.32 -6.66 2.09
C VAL A 407 22.90 -5.24 2.06
N ARG A 408 24.20 -5.06 2.40
CA ARG A 408 24.85 -3.74 2.33
C ARG A 408 24.81 -3.15 0.91
N CYS A 409 25.08 -3.97 -0.09
CA CYS A 409 24.98 -3.57 -1.51
C CYS A 409 23.53 -3.23 -1.90
N GLU A 410 22.58 -4.09 -1.52
CA GLU A 410 21.14 -3.87 -1.73
C GLU A 410 20.71 -2.50 -1.21
N VAL A 411 21.01 -2.24 0.07
CA VAL A 411 20.58 -1.02 0.76
C VAL A 411 21.24 0.23 0.17
N ALA A 412 22.51 0.14 -0.23
CA ALA A 412 23.20 1.24 -0.91
C ALA A 412 22.53 1.59 -2.24
N ASP A 413 22.16 0.57 -3.04
CA ASP A 413 21.48 0.74 -4.31
C ASP A 413 20.09 1.36 -4.11
N GLN A 414 19.29 0.80 -3.18
CA GLN A 414 17.92 1.24 -2.96
C GLN A 414 17.82 2.63 -2.32
N LEU A 415 18.63 2.93 -1.32
CA LEU A 415 18.66 4.26 -0.73
C LEU A 415 19.11 5.33 -1.75
N SER A 416 20.09 5.01 -2.60
CA SER A 416 20.52 5.93 -3.67
C SER A 416 19.43 6.20 -4.69
N ARG A 417 18.62 5.20 -5.01
CA ARG A 417 17.46 5.29 -5.90
C ARG A 417 16.34 6.13 -5.29
N LEU A 418 16.02 5.91 -4.00
CA LEU A 418 14.80 6.42 -3.37
C LEU A 418 14.96 7.79 -2.70
N ARG A 419 16.17 8.15 -2.25
CA ARG A 419 16.42 9.31 -1.38
C ARG A 419 15.99 10.68 -1.92
N ASN A 420 15.73 10.80 -3.22
CA ASN A 420 15.32 12.06 -3.84
C ASN A 420 13.80 12.23 -3.93
N HIS A 421 13.00 11.19 -3.62
CA HIS A 421 11.55 11.25 -3.62
C HIS A 421 11.04 12.07 -2.43
N PRO A 422 10.29 13.17 -2.65
CA PRO A 422 9.74 13.95 -1.54
C PRO A 422 8.66 13.23 -0.76
N SER A 423 8.06 12.19 -1.30
CA SER A 423 7.08 11.34 -0.61
C SER A 423 7.69 10.51 0.52
N LEU A 424 8.98 10.15 0.47
CA LEU A 424 9.58 9.34 1.53
C LEU A 424 9.63 10.07 2.87
N ALA A 425 9.04 9.46 3.91
CA ALA A 425 8.96 10.02 5.25
C ALA A 425 9.80 9.26 6.29
N LEU A 426 9.90 7.93 6.16
CA LEU A 426 10.51 7.06 7.16
C LEU A 426 11.05 5.79 6.51
N PHE A 427 12.22 5.33 6.94
CA PHE A 427 12.69 3.97 6.72
C PHE A 427 12.53 3.14 8.00
N CYS A 428 11.98 1.93 7.84
CA CYS A 428 11.81 0.98 8.93
C CYS A 428 12.57 -0.32 8.62
N GLY A 429 13.33 -0.81 9.59
CA GLY A 429 14.22 -1.96 9.41
C GLY A 429 13.49 -3.25 9.07
N ASN A 430 12.35 -3.51 9.72
CA ASN A 430 11.59 -4.74 9.50
C ASN A 430 10.16 -4.65 10.03
N ASN A 431 9.32 -5.60 9.57
CA ASN A 431 8.02 -5.88 10.15
C ASN A 431 8.12 -7.00 11.19
N GLU A 432 7.77 -6.73 12.44
CA GLU A 432 7.50 -7.66 13.54
C GLU A 432 8.61 -8.67 13.92
N VAL A 433 9.85 -8.50 13.46
CA VAL A 433 10.93 -9.44 13.82
C VAL A 433 11.19 -9.43 15.31
N ARG A 434 11.30 -8.23 15.94
CA ARG A 434 11.50 -8.09 17.39
C ARG A 434 10.29 -8.59 18.17
N GLU A 435 9.09 -8.37 17.66
CA GLU A 435 7.82 -8.85 18.19
C GLU A 435 7.83 -10.39 18.27
N GLY A 436 8.16 -11.07 17.17
CA GLY A 436 8.28 -12.52 17.12
C GLY A 436 9.36 -13.06 18.07
N MET A 437 10.51 -12.41 18.13
CA MET A 437 11.59 -12.78 19.05
C MET A 437 11.17 -12.71 20.52
N ARG A 438 10.31 -11.75 20.90
CA ARG A 438 9.89 -11.54 22.28
C ARG A 438 8.63 -12.32 22.67
N HIS A 439 7.64 -12.43 21.76
CA HIS A 439 6.28 -12.80 22.12
C HIS A 439 5.75 -14.04 21.41
N TRP A 440 6.33 -14.50 20.27
CA TRP A 440 5.80 -15.64 19.51
C TRP A 440 6.40 -17.00 19.92
N GLY A 441 7.12 -17.03 21.05
CA GLY A 441 7.64 -18.28 21.60
C GLY A 441 8.83 -18.87 20.82
N TRP A 442 9.41 -18.15 19.87
CA TRP A 442 10.53 -18.65 19.07
C TRP A 442 11.70 -19.13 19.91
N LYS A 443 12.08 -18.39 20.97
CA LYS A 443 13.20 -18.75 21.86
C LYS A 443 13.15 -20.19 22.36
N SER A 444 11.96 -20.73 22.59
CA SER A 444 11.80 -22.11 23.11
C SER A 444 12.02 -23.19 22.06
N LYS A 445 12.07 -22.82 20.77
CA LYS A 445 12.25 -23.74 19.64
C LYS A 445 13.75 -24.02 19.32
N TYR A 446 14.68 -23.26 19.93
CA TYR A 446 16.10 -23.28 19.55
C TYR A 446 17.02 -23.49 20.75
N SER A 447 18.26 -24.02 20.50
CA SER A 447 19.30 -24.06 21.53
C SER A 447 19.74 -22.65 21.93
N PRO A 448 20.33 -22.48 23.13
CA PRO A 448 20.82 -21.16 23.57
C PRO A 448 21.84 -20.54 22.60
N GLU A 449 22.68 -21.35 21.95
CA GLU A 449 23.71 -20.92 21.00
C GLU A 449 23.08 -20.37 19.73
N VAL A 450 22.12 -21.10 19.12
CA VAL A 450 21.39 -20.68 17.93
C VAL A 450 20.56 -19.42 18.22
N TRP A 451 19.91 -19.39 19.40
CA TRP A 451 19.17 -18.20 19.79
C TRP A 451 20.06 -16.95 19.97
N GLN A 452 21.26 -17.13 20.55
CA GLN A 452 22.25 -16.05 20.67
C GLN A 452 22.72 -15.56 19.31
N GLU A 453 22.93 -16.47 18.35
CA GLU A 453 23.28 -16.13 16.96
C GLU A 453 22.19 -15.28 16.32
N MET A 454 20.92 -15.70 16.40
CA MET A 454 19.76 -14.94 15.88
C MET A 454 19.66 -13.55 16.52
N THR A 455 19.86 -13.44 17.84
CA THR A 455 19.81 -12.17 18.53
C THR A 455 20.94 -11.23 18.07
N THR A 456 22.15 -11.75 17.96
CA THR A 456 23.31 -11.00 17.45
C THR A 456 23.10 -10.60 15.99
N GLY A 457 22.48 -11.47 15.18
CA GLY A 457 22.10 -11.20 13.79
C GLY A 457 21.14 -10.01 13.69
N TYR A 458 20.11 -9.98 14.55
CA TYR A 458 19.19 -8.86 14.65
C TYR A 458 19.91 -7.53 14.93
N GLU A 459 20.79 -7.50 15.93
CA GLU A 459 21.55 -6.31 16.32
C GLU A 459 22.46 -5.82 15.18
N LYS A 460 23.19 -6.74 14.56
CA LYS A 460 24.07 -6.42 13.42
C LYS A 460 23.32 -5.86 12.23
N LEU A 461 22.18 -6.46 11.89
CA LEU A 461 21.40 -6.07 10.69
C LEU A 461 20.61 -4.80 10.98
N PHE A 462 19.70 -4.83 11.95
CA PHE A 462 18.69 -3.80 12.15
C PHE A 462 19.14 -2.64 13.03
N GLN A 463 20.14 -2.84 13.90
CA GLN A 463 20.61 -1.80 14.80
C GLN A 463 22.00 -1.26 14.44
N THR A 464 22.68 -1.87 13.46
CA THR A 464 24.00 -1.42 13.01
C THR A 464 24.03 -1.16 11.50
N LEU A 465 23.91 -2.18 10.65
CA LEU A 465 24.09 -2.07 9.19
C LEU A 465 23.08 -1.11 8.55
N LEU A 466 21.78 -1.30 8.84
CA LEU A 466 20.72 -0.48 8.22
C LEU A 466 20.80 0.98 8.66
N PRO A 467 20.84 1.34 9.95
CA PRO A 467 20.94 2.74 10.36
C PRO A 467 22.22 3.43 9.89
N GLU A 468 23.37 2.76 9.88
CA GLU A 468 24.61 3.30 9.30
C GLU A 468 24.46 3.57 7.80
N SER A 469 23.75 2.69 7.09
CA SER A 469 23.48 2.85 5.65
C SER A 469 22.54 4.03 5.40
N VAL A 470 21.45 4.18 6.18
CA VAL A 470 20.54 5.33 6.08
C VAL A 470 21.29 6.63 6.39
N ALA A 471 22.06 6.67 7.48
CA ALA A 471 22.88 7.84 7.83
C ALA A 471 23.88 8.22 6.73
N ARG A 472 24.39 7.24 5.97
CA ARG A 472 25.34 7.47 4.89
C ARG A 472 24.70 7.93 3.58
N TYR A 473 23.60 7.29 3.15
CA TYR A 473 23.04 7.49 1.81
C TYR A 473 21.81 8.39 1.79
N ALA A 474 21.06 8.48 2.90
CA ALA A 474 19.84 9.29 3.04
C ALA A 474 19.74 9.98 4.43
N PRO A 475 20.76 10.75 4.86
CA PRO A 475 20.86 11.31 6.23
C PRO A 475 19.76 12.31 6.59
N HIS A 476 18.88 12.67 5.68
CA HIS A 476 17.74 13.59 5.91
C HIS A 476 16.44 12.84 6.23
N LEU A 477 16.48 11.50 6.24
CA LEU A 477 15.33 10.65 6.56
C LEU A 477 15.55 9.93 7.90
N ASP A 478 14.48 9.81 8.64
CA ASP A 478 14.48 9.09 9.91
C ASP A 478 14.49 7.56 9.69
N TYR A 479 14.99 6.84 10.68
CA TYR A 479 15.05 5.39 10.70
C TYR A 479 14.57 4.83 12.03
N ILE A 480 13.74 3.77 11.97
CA ILE A 480 13.40 2.91 13.10
C ILE A 480 13.81 1.47 12.81
N HIS A 481 14.25 0.72 13.83
CA HIS A 481 14.79 -0.61 13.59
C HIS A 481 13.73 -1.68 13.29
N GLY A 482 12.45 -1.43 13.57
CA GLY A 482 11.32 -2.31 13.34
C GLY A 482 9.99 -1.65 13.65
N SER A 483 8.91 -2.20 13.12
CA SER A 483 7.53 -1.85 13.45
C SER A 483 6.79 -3.13 13.90
N PRO A 484 6.13 -3.16 15.09
CA PRO A 484 6.15 -2.07 16.09
C PRO A 484 7.56 -1.85 16.65
N TYR A 485 7.84 -0.57 16.97
CA TYR A 485 9.20 -0.21 17.43
C TYR A 485 9.48 -0.72 18.84
N ASP A 486 8.59 -0.51 19.81
CA ASP A 486 8.76 -0.92 21.22
C ASP A 486 7.45 -1.25 21.94
N SER A 487 6.33 -1.39 21.22
CA SER A 487 5.02 -1.75 21.78
C SER A 487 4.63 -3.21 21.49
N ASN A 488 3.72 -3.74 22.29
CA ASN A 488 3.08 -5.05 22.09
C ASN A 488 1.61 -4.96 22.54
N TRP A 489 0.67 -5.45 21.73
CA TRP A 489 -0.75 -5.39 22.04
C TRP A 489 -1.16 -6.24 23.27
N GLY A 490 -0.39 -7.25 23.64
CA GLY A 490 -0.56 -8.03 24.87
C GLY A 490 0.00 -7.35 26.12
N ASP A 491 0.76 -6.25 25.97
CA ASP A 491 1.29 -5.41 27.05
C ASP A 491 0.76 -3.97 26.87
N LEU A 492 -0.40 -3.70 27.46
CA LEU A 492 -1.10 -2.42 27.29
C LEU A 492 -0.29 -1.20 27.78
N GLU A 493 0.62 -1.38 28.73
CA GLU A 493 1.52 -0.28 29.18
C GLU A 493 2.46 0.14 28.05
N SER A 494 2.93 -0.82 27.27
CA SER A 494 3.81 -0.55 26.13
C SER A 494 3.16 0.27 25.02
N LEU A 495 1.82 0.23 24.87
CA LEU A 495 1.07 1.04 23.90
C LEU A 495 1.16 2.55 24.14
N SER A 496 1.66 2.95 25.33
CA SER A 496 1.94 4.37 25.64
C SER A 496 3.17 4.93 24.92
N ARG A 497 3.89 4.11 24.16
CA ARG A 497 5.14 4.44 23.49
C ARG A 497 5.11 3.94 22.04
N SER A 498 5.73 4.67 21.14
CA SER A 498 5.95 4.30 19.73
C SER A 498 4.70 3.97 18.91
N ASP A 499 4.89 3.34 17.76
CA ASP A 499 3.81 2.79 16.94
C ASP A 499 3.33 1.44 17.48
N ALA A 500 2.12 1.03 17.11
CA ALA A 500 1.50 -0.18 17.62
C ALA A 500 0.84 -0.99 16.50
N HIS A 501 1.11 -2.31 16.49
CA HIS A 501 0.32 -3.31 15.80
C HIS A 501 -0.71 -3.85 16.78
N TYR A 502 -1.93 -3.30 16.77
CA TYR A 502 -2.94 -3.70 17.74
C TYR A 502 -3.80 -4.84 17.21
N TRP A 503 -3.37 -6.07 17.48
CA TRP A 503 -4.05 -7.29 17.09
C TRP A 503 -4.94 -7.91 18.19
N GLY A 504 -5.22 -7.18 19.26
CA GLY A 504 -6.27 -7.54 20.24
C GLY A 504 -7.62 -7.72 19.57
N MET A 505 -7.99 -6.80 18.67
CA MET A 505 -9.03 -7.05 17.66
C MET A 505 -8.46 -7.99 16.58
N TRP A 506 -9.08 -9.09 16.33
CA TRP A 506 -8.75 -10.23 15.47
C TRP A 506 -8.05 -11.37 16.21
N PHE A 507 -6.72 -11.37 16.41
CA PHE A 507 -6.01 -12.48 17.05
C PHE A 507 -6.34 -12.62 18.55
N GLY A 508 -6.58 -11.51 19.24
CA GLY A 508 -6.99 -11.48 20.63
C GLY A 508 -8.50 -11.64 20.84
N GLU A 509 -9.30 -11.69 19.78
CA GLU A 509 -10.76 -11.84 19.81
C GLU A 509 -11.47 -10.78 20.65
N GLU A 510 -10.83 -9.62 20.86
CA GLU A 510 -11.40 -8.49 21.59
C GLU A 510 -12.47 -7.77 20.76
N ASP A 511 -13.43 -7.15 21.46
CA ASP A 511 -14.42 -6.27 20.84
C ASP A 511 -13.74 -5.02 20.27
N TYR A 512 -14.18 -4.52 19.12
CA TYR A 512 -13.58 -3.37 18.46
C TYR A 512 -13.67 -2.06 19.28
N THR A 513 -14.55 -1.98 20.27
CA THR A 513 -14.60 -0.83 21.19
C THR A 513 -13.39 -0.74 22.11
N THR A 514 -12.51 -1.75 22.15
CA THR A 514 -11.22 -1.73 22.83
C THR A 514 -10.34 -0.56 22.41
N PHE A 515 -10.46 -0.09 21.14
CA PHE A 515 -9.74 1.08 20.65
C PHE A 515 -10.09 2.41 21.36
N ASP A 516 -11.20 2.49 22.04
CA ASP A 516 -11.53 3.64 22.89
C ASP A 516 -10.64 3.76 24.12
N HIS A 517 -10.01 2.67 24.54
CA HIS A 517 -9.14 2.59 25.71
C HIS A 517 -7.68 2.38 25.32
N ASN A 518 -7.43 1.76 24.18
CA ASN A 518 -6.12 1.33 23.69
C ASN A 518 -5.79 1.91 22.30
N PRO A 519 -5.82 3.22 22.09
CA PRO A 519 -5.60 3.82 20.77
C PRO A 519 -4.13 3.74 20.31
N GLY A 520 -3.16 3.46 21.22
CA GLY A 520 -1.73 3.58 20.94
C GLY A 520 -1.28 5.02 20.63
N ARG A 521 0.01 5.24 20.45
CA ARG A 521 0.55 6.54 20.02
C ARG A 521 0.44 6.74 18.52
N PHE A 522 0.50 5.63 17.78
CA PHE A 522 0.30 5.55 16.34
C PHE A 522 -0.15 4.12 16.01
N ALA A 523 -1.31 3.97 15.40
CA ALA A 523 -1.83 2.67 15.03
C ALA A 523 -1.31 2.29 13.64
N SER A 524 -0.18 1.56 13.57
CA SER A 524 0.51 1.21 12.32
C SER A 524 -0.02 -0.07 11.68
N GLU A 525 -0.64 -0.99 12.47
CA GLU A 525 -1.42 -2.13 11.97
C GLU A 525 -2.58 -2.47 12.90
N TYR A 526 -3.72 -2.77 12.32
CA TYR A 526 -4.92 -3.33 12.95
C TYR A 526 -5.97 -3.60 11.86
N GLY A 527 -6.88 -4.52 12.08
CA GLY A 527 -7.94 -4.80 11.12
C GLY A 527 -8.72 -6.07 11.43
N LEU A 528 -9.78 -6.28 10.68
CA LEU A 528 -10.62 -7.47 10.69
C LEU A 528 -10.75 -8.01 9.26
N GLN A 529 -10.83 -9.34 9.08
CA GLN A 529 -11.05 -9.93 7.77
C GLN A 529 -12.51 -9.81 7.30
N SER A 530 -12.69 -9.91 5.99
CA SER A 530 -13.97 -10.28 5.38
C SER A 530 -13.75 -11.13 4.13
N PHE A 531 -14.81 -11.78 3.67
CA PHE A 531 -14.85 -12.27 2.30
C PHE A 531 -14.86 -11.10 1.31
N PRO A 532 -14.36 -11.29 0.08
CA PRO A 532 -14.64 -10.36 -1.02
C PRO A 532 -16.09 -10.54 -1.51
N GLU A 533 -16.58 -9.67 -2.38
CA GLU A 533 -17.90 -9.83 -3.00
C GLU A 533 -18.06 -11.18 -3.71
N MET A 534 -19.29 -11.68 -3.81
CA MET A 534 -19.58 -13.01 -4.41
C MET A 534 -19.04 -13.15 -5.84
N LYS A 535 -19.00 -12.07 -6.63
CA LYS A 535 -18.39 -12.11 -7.97
C LYS A 535 -16.91 -12.47 -7.94
N THR A 536 -16.18 -11.99 -6.94
CA THR A 536 -14.77 -12.35 -6.70
C THR A 536 -14.63 -13.76 -6.16
N VAL A 537 -15.50 -14.22 -5.26
CA VAL A 537 -15.55 -15.62 -4.81
C VAL A 537 -15.71 -16.56 -6.00
N ARG A 538 -16.64 -16.26 -6.93
CA ARG A 538 -16.87 -17.04 -8.14
C ARG A 538 -15.67 -17.07 -9.09
N SER A 539 -14.80 -16.07 -9.07
CA SER A 539 -13.58 -16.06 -9.91
C SER A 539 -12.57 -17.15 -9.52
N PHE A 540 -12.52 -17.56 -8.27
CA PHE A 540 -11.66 -18.66 -7.83
C PHE A 540 -12.39 -19.99 -7.59
N ALA A 541 -13.71 -19.96 -7.48
CA ALA A 541 -14.57 -21.14 -7.27
C ALA A 541 -15.73 -21.18 -8.30
N PRO A 542 -15.44 -21.22 -9.62
CA PRO A 542 -16.45 -21.02 -10.67
C PRO A 542 -17.50 -22.15 -10.76
N GLU A 543 -17.16 -23.36 -10.32
CA GLU A 543 -18.02 -24.56 -10.47
C GLU A 543 -18.80 -24.90 -9.19
N ALA A 544 -18.73 -24.06 -8.15
CA ALA A 544 -19.33 -24.39 -6.87
C ALA A 544 -20.78 -23.88 -6.78
N ASP A 545 -21.74 -24.79 -7.02
CA ASP A 545 -23.17 -24.50 -6.86
C ASP A 545 -23.60 -24.36 -5.38
N SER A 546 -22.82 -24.94 -4.45
CA SER A 546 -23.11 -24.94 -3.00
C SER A 546 -21.87 -24.56 -2.19
N LEU A 547 -21.57 -23.26 -2.15
CA LEU A 547 -20.48 -22.75 -1.31
C LEU A 547 -20.87 -22.68 0.17
N SER A 548 -19.92 -23.04 1.03
CA SER A 548 -19.98 -22.87 2.48
C SER A 548 -18.59 -22.55 3.01
N LEU A 549 -18.48 -22.16 4.27
CA LEU A 549 -17.19 -21.91 4.91
C LEU A 549 -16.26 -23.13 4.89
N ASP A 550 -16.85 -24.34 4.97
CA ASP A 550 -16.12 -25.60 4.98
C ASP A 550 -15.87 -26.16 3.57
N HIS A 551 -16.37 -25.49 2.53
CA HIS A 551 -16.10 -25.91 1.15
C HIS A 551 -14.60 -25.86 0.87
N PRO A 552 -13.96 -26.93 0.30
CA PRO A 552 -12.51 -27.01 0.15
C PRO A 552 -11.87 -25.80 -0.56
N LEU A 553 -12.53 -25.25 -1.57
CA LEU A 553 -12.03 -24.07 -2.30
C LEU A 553 -12.08 -22.79 -1.45
N VAL A 554 -13.10 -22.66 -0.59
CA VAL A 554 -13.22 -21.54 0.35
C VAL A 554 -12.17 -21.67 1.44
N ALA A 555 -12.02 -22.88 2.03
CA ALA A 555 -11.01 -23.16 3.04
C ALA A 555 -9.57 -22.93 2.50
N HIS A 556 -9.32 -23.27 1.22
CA HIS A 556 -8.03 -23.01 0.58
C HIS A 556 -7.70 -21.50 0.49
N ARG A 557 -8.70 -20.63 0.41
CA ARG A 557 -8.53 -19.17 0.36
C ARG A 557 -8.40 -18.51 1.72
N GLN A 558 -8.78 -19.18 2.79
CA GLN A 558 -8.53 -18.71 4.15
C GLN A 558 -7.10 -19.09 4.56
N ARG A 559 -6.21 -18.13 4.50
CA ARG A 559 -4.79 -18.35 4.80
C ARG A 559 -4.41 -18.08 6.24
N SER A 560 -5.21 -17.30 6.97
CA SER A 560 -5.01 -17.05 8.39
C SER A 560 -5.44 -18.25 9.21
N PRO A 561 -4.58 -18.80 10.07
CA PRO A 561 -4.97 -19.90 10.98
C PRO A 561 -6.16 -19.50 11.87
N GLY A 562 -7.23 -20.32 11.88
CA GLY A 562 -8.46 -20.04 12.64
C GLY A 562 -9.26 -18.82 12.13
N GLY A 563 -9.03 -18.39 10.87
CA GLY A 563 -9.65 -17.17 10.35
C GLY A 563 -11.16 -17.29 10.16
N ASN A 564 -11.65 -18.45 9.68
CA ASN A 564 -13.10 -18.68 9.50
C ASN A 564 -13.85 -18.75 10.84
N GLU A 565 -13.23 -19.33 11.86
CA GLU A 565 -13.77 -19.38 13.22
C GLU A 565 -13.87 -17.97 13.84
N ARG A 566 -12.84 -17.14 13.65
CA ARG A 566 -12.86 -15.74 14.11
C ARG A 566 -13.89 -14.92 13.36
N LEU A 567 -14.00 -15.04 12.04
CA LEU A 567 -15.07 -14.37 11.28
C LEU A 567 -16.44 -14.71 11.84
N ARG A 568 -16.72 -15.99 12.07
CA ARG A 568 -17.97 -16.43 12.67
C ARG A 568 -18.17 -15.84 14.06
N LEU A 569 -17.13 -15.87 14.92
CA LEU A 569 -17.18 -15.31 16.28
C LEU A 569 -17.56 -13.82 16.29
N TYR A 570 -16.92 -13.02 15.44
CA TYR A 570 -17.21 -11.58 15.36
C TYR A 570 -18.61 -11.34 14.80
N MET A 571 -18.99 -12.01 13.73
CA MET A 571 -20.32 -11.88 13.15
C MET A 571 -21.44 -12.31 14.15
N GLU A 572 -21.25 -13.35 14.94
CA GLU A 572 -22.22 -13.79 15.96
C GLU A 572 -22.44 -12.76 17.06
N ARG A 573 -21.49 -11.85 17.30
CA ARG A 573 -21.66 -10.74 18.26
C ARG A 573 -22.61 -9.67 17.74
N ASP A 574 -22.47 -9.34 16.47
CA ASP A 574 -23.10 -8.14 15.89
C ASP A 574 -24.24 -8.43 14.92
N TYR A 575 -24.29 -9.65 14.32
CA TYR A 575 -25.26 -10.02 13.30
C TYR A 575 -25.91 -11.38 13.57
N PRO A 576 -27.14 -11.63 13.07
CA PRO A 576 -27.70 -12.97 13.03
C PRO A 576 -26.87 -13.82 12.05
N MET A 577 -26.71 -15.12 12.38
CA MET A 577 -25.99 -16.02 11.48
C MET A 577 -26.91 -16.43 10.32
N PRO A 578 -26.47 -16.17 9.06
CA PRO A 578 -27.30 -16.43 7.89
C PRO A 578 -27.26 -17.90 7.47
N GLU A 579 -28.30 -18.35 6.74
CA GLU A 579 -28.37 -19.69 6.17
C GLU A 579 -27.58 -19.81 4.85
N SER A 580 -27.51 -18.75 4.05
CA SER A 580 -26.83 -18.78 2.77
C SER A 580 -25.40 -18.25 2.86
N PHE A 581 -24.51 -18.80 2.02
CA PHE A 581 -23.13 -18.31 1.95
C PHE A 581 -23.04 -16.89 1.35
N ALA A 582 -23.96 -16.52 0.46
CA ALA A 582 -24.01 -15.16 -0.10
C ALA A 582 -24.34 -14.12 0.99
N ASP A 583 -25.32 -14.42 1.86
CA ASP A 583 -25.65 -13.56 2.99
C ASP A 583 -24.50 -13.53 4.01
N PHE A 584 -23.81 -14.67 4.24
CA PHE A 584 -22.61 -14.70 5.08
C PHE A 584 -21.52 -13.76 4.51
N THR A 585 -21.31 -13.79 3.22
CA THR A 585 -20.36 -12.90 2.55
C THR A 585 -20.72 -11.44 2.76
N TYR A 586 -21.98 -11.07 2.50
CA TYR A 586 -22.48 -9.70 2.72
C TYR A 586 -22.31 -9.26 4.18
N LEU A 587 -22.71 -10.08 5.15
CA LEU A 587 -22.57 -9.75 6.58
C LEU A 587 -21.09 -9.67 7.02
N SER A 588 -20.20 -10.50 6.46
CA SER A 588 -18.78 -10.40 6.75
C SER A 588 -18.17 -9.07 6.27
N LEU A 589 -18.64 -8.55 5.12
CA LEU A 589 -18.26 -7.24 4.61
C LEU A 589 -18.72 -6.11 5.55
N LEU A 590 -19.93 -6.23 6.11
CA LEU A 590 -20.46 -5.27 7.08
C LEU A 590 -19.67 -5.32 8.39
N GLU A 591 -19.36 -6.51 8.91
CA GLU A 591 -18.60 -6.70 10.14
C GLU A 591 -17.21 -6.08 10.04
N GLN A 592 -16.47 -6.36 8.95
CA GLN A 592 -15.18 -5.73 8.70
C GLN A 592 -15.28 -4.20 8.66
N ARG A 593 -16.30 -3.69 7.98
CA ARG A 593 -16.60 -2.26 7.87
C ARG A 593 -16.82 -1.62 9.24
N ASP A 594 -17.69 -2.23 10.04
CA ASP A 594 -18.10 -1.69 11.33
C ASP A 594 -16.94 -1.70 12.32
N ALA A 595 -16.25 -2.84 12.45
CA ALA A 595 -15.13 -3.00 13.37
C ALA A 595 -13.94 -2.11 13.00
N THR A 596 -13.44 -2.21 11.77
CA THR A 596 -12.26 -1.43 11.35
C THR A 596 -12.60 0.06 11.21
N GLY A 597 -13.78 0.40 10.66
CA GLY A 597 -14.25 1.78 10.58
C GLY A 597 -14.44 2.43 11.96
N TYR A 598 -14.91 1.68 12.97
CA TYR A 598 -14.96 2.15 14.35
C TYR A 598 -13.57 2.43 14.90
N ALA A 599 -12.63 1.49 14.72
CA ALA A 599 -11.25 1.63 15.17
C ALA A 599 -10.58 2.88 14.59
N ILE A 600 -10.75 3.16 13.28
CA ILE A 600 -10.24 4.38 12.63
C ILE A 600 -10.78 5.64 13.34
N ARG A 601 -12.09 5.70 13.58
CA ARG A 601 -12.68 6.87 14.28
C ARG A 601 -12.18 6.96 15.72
N ALA A 602 -12.02 5.84 16.43
CA ALA A 602 -11.54 5.79 17.81
C ALA A 602 -10.14 6.36 17.96
N VAL A 603 -9.18 5.91 17.10
CA VAL A 603 -7.80 6.43 17.16
C VAL A 603 -7.73 7.89 16.74
N ARG A 604 -8.55 8.35 15.78
CA ARG A 604 -8.65 9.78 15.43
C ARG A 604 -9.19 10.64 16.59
N ARG A 605 -10.18 10.14 17.33
CA ARG A 605 -10.69 10.81 18.54
C ARG A 605 -9.64 10.97 19.64
N ALA A 606 -8.64 10.10 19.66
CA ALA A 606 -7.55 10.14 20.64
C ALA A 606 -6.46 11.19 20.32
N TYR A 607 -6.56 11.94 19.22
CA TYR A 607 -5.62 13.05 18.96
C TYR A 607 -5.66 14.08 20.09
N PRO A 608 -4.54 14.66 20.57
CA PRO A 608 -3.15 14.52 20.06
C PRO A 608 -2.35 13.33 20.64
N TYR A 609 -2.95 12.49 21.47
CA TYR A 609 -2.28 11.31 22.03
C TYR A 609 -1.91 10.32 20.94
N ASN A 610 -2.85 9.97 20.06
CA ASN A 610 -2.59 9.22 18.83
C ASN A 610 -2.34 10.20 17.67
N ALA A 611 -1.34 9.94 16.84
CA ALA A 611 -0.96 10.82 15.73
C ALA A 611 -1.02 10.14 14.36
N GLY A 612 -1.59 8.96 14.26
CA GLY A 612 -1.76 8.31 12.96
C GLY A 612 -2.46 6.96 12.99
N SER A 613 -3.01 6.61 11.86
CA SER A 613 -3.85 5.44 11.62
C SER A 613 -3.55 4.84 10.26
N LEU A 614 -2.93 3.66 10.22
CA LEU A 614 -2.65 2.87 9.03
C LEU A 614 -3.24 1.47 9.21
N TYR A 615 -4.46 1.24 8.74
CA TYR A 615 -5.09 -0.07 8.91
C TYR A 615 -4.43 -1.15 8.03
N TRP A 616 -4.51 -2.39 8.44
CA TRP A 616 -4.14 -3.57 7.67
C TRP A 616 -5.37 -4.08 6.94
N GLN A 617 -5.49 -4.01 5.62
CA GLN A 617 -4.59 -3.49 4.56
C GLN A 617 -5.41 -2.87 3.42
N ILE A 618 -4.81 -2.12 2.49
CA ILE A 618 -5.59 -1.52 1.39
C ILE A 618 -5.98 -2.55 0.32
N ASN A 619 -5.06 -3.42 -0.13
CA ASN A 619 -5.21 -4.24 -1.33
C ASN A 619 -4.82 -5.70 -1.16
N ASP A 620 -5.27 -6.55 -2.07
CA ASP A 620 -4.93 -7.97 -2.20
C ASP A 620 -4.00 -8.24 -3.38
N VAL A 621 -3.20 -9.31 -3.30
CA VAL A 621 -2.33 -9.81 -4.38
C VAL A 621 -2.94 -10.97 -5.17
N TRP A 622 -4.04 -11.55 -4.70
CA TRP A 622 -4.83 -12.59 -5.36
C TRP A 622 -6.26 -12.60 -4.80
N PRO A 623 -7.23 -13.22 -5.47
CA PRO A 623 -8.61 -13.32 -4.94
C PRO A 623 -8.65 -14.19 -3.69
N THR A 624 -8.96 -13.62 -2.53
CA THR A 624 -8.86 -14.31 -1.23
C THR A 624 -9.78 -13.73 -0.14
N VAL A 625 -9.81 -14.40 1.02
CA VAL A 625 -10.35 -13.86 2.28
C VAL A 625 -9.22 -13.11 2.99
N SER A 626 -9.42 -11.85 3.30
CA SER A 626 -8.35 -11.00 3.84
C SER A 626 -8.87 -9.77 4.58
N TRP A 627 -7.94 -8.99 5.10
CA TRP A 627 -8.19 -7.68 5.74
C TRP A 627 -8.30 -6.53 4.73
N SER A 628 -8.14 -6.78 3.43
CA SER A 628 -8.13 -5.72 2.41
C SER A 628 -9.43 -4.93 2.39
N SER A 629 -9.34 -3.65 2.04
CA SER A 629 -10.49 -2.81 1.72
C SER A 629 -10.82 -2.78 0.23
N VAL A 630 -9.84 -3.10 -0.62
CA VAL A 630 -9.98 -3.26 -2.08
C VAL A 630 -9.52 -4.66 -2.44
N ASP A 631 -10.37 -5.43 -3.10
CA ASP A 631 -10.01 -6.80 -3.47
C ASP A 631 -9.08 -6.86 -4.70
N TYR A 632 -8.63 -8.05 -5.04
CA TYR A 632 -7.70 -8.28 -6.15
C TYR A 632 -8.15 -7.68 -7.48
N TRP A 633 -9.45 -7.70 -7.78
CA TRP A 633 -10.02 -7.18 -9.03
C TRP A 633 -10.26 -5.66 -8.98
N GLY A 634 -10.03 -5.03 -7.84
CA GLY A 634 -10.27 -3.61 -7.61
C GLY A 634 -11.71 -3.28 -7.21
N ASN A 635 -12.48 -4.27 -6.75
CA ASN A 635 -13.78 -3.98 -6.14
C ASN A 635 -13.57 -3.38 -4.75
N HIS A 636 -14.23 -2.27 -4.46
CA HIS A 636 -14.24 -1.67 -3.14
C HIS A 636 -15.15 -2.46 -2.20
N LYS A 637 -14.57 -3.09 -1.18
CA LYS A 637 -15.32 -3.76 -0.12
C LYS A 637 -16.03 -2.72 0.77
N ALA A 638 -16.99 -3.15 1.57
CA ALA A 638 -17.72 -2.25 2.47
C ALA A 638 -16.80 -1.38 3.35
N LEU A 639 -15.67 -1.94 3.77
CA LEU A 639 -14.63 -1.23 4.53
C LEU A 639 -14.10 0.00 3.79
N HIS A 640 -13.88 -0.08 2.47
CA HIS A 640 -13.29 1.04 1.73
C HIS A 640 -14.16 2.31 1.79
N TYR A 641 -15.47 2.16 1.66
CA TYR A 641 -16.42 3.28 1.83
C TYR A 641 -16.46 3.81 3.26
N ALA A 642 -16.29 2.94 4.27
CA ALA A 642 -16.19 3.38 5.65
C ALA A 642 -14.87 4.14 5.91
N VAL A 643 -13.77 3.70 5.32
CA VAL A 643 -12.46 4.38 5.36
C VAL A 643 -12.58 5.78 4.77
N GLU A 644 -13.17 5.92 3.58
CA GLU A 644 -13.43 7.22 2.96
C GLU A 644 -14.18 8.16 3.94
N ARG A 645 -15.27 7.68 4.53
CA ARG A 645 -16.06 8.48 5.48
C ARG A 645 -15.28 8.80 6.76
N ALA A 646 -14.54 7.82 7.31
CA ALA A 646 -13.80 7.98 8.56
C ALA A 646 -12.53 8.84 8.42
N TYR A 647 -11.94 8.93 7.23
CA TYR A 647 -10.76 9.76 6.94
C TYR A 647 -11.10 11.13 6.33
N ARG A 648 -12.37 11.48 6.16
CA ARG A 648 -12.76 12.88 5.83
C ARG A 648 -12.07 13.84 6.78
N HIS A 649 -11.74 15.03 6.27
CA HIS A 649 -11.04 16.01 7.08
C HIS A 649 -11.78 16.36 8.38
N THR A 650 -13.09 16.45 8.34
CA THR A 650 -13.92 16.65 9.54
C THR A 650 -14.87 15.46 9.73
N ILE A 651 -14.91 14.93 10.94
CA ILE A 651 -15.87 13.91 11.37
C ILE A 651 -16.53 14.33 12.69
N VAL A 652 -17.75 13.85 12.89
CA VAL A 652 -18.48 13.94 14.14
C VAL A 652 -18.85 12.55 14.61
N ASP A 653 -18.78 12.29 15.90
CA ASP A 653 -19.03 10.95 16.43
C ASP A 653 -19.72 11.01 17.79
N LEU A 654 -20.53 9.99 18.09
CA LEU A 654 -21.23 9.85 19.36
C LEU A 654 -20.79 8.53 19.99
N VAL A 655 -20.09 8.62 21.11
CA VAL A 655 -19.35 7.49 21.70
C VAL A 655 -19.88 7.16 23.08
N GLU A 656 -20.09 5.87 23.34
CA GLU A 656 -20.54 5.39 24.66
C GLU A 656 -19.43 5.53 25.71
N ARG A 657 -19.76 6.11 26.87
CA ARG A 657 -18.89 6.21 28.03
C ARG A 657 -19.70 5.96 29.30
N GLY A 658 -19.79 4.68 29.69
CA GLY A 658 -20.66 4.25 30.79
C GLY A 658 -22.14 4.51 30.47
N ASP A 659 -22.84 5.26 31.31
CA ASP A 659 -24.25 5.62 31.13
C ASP A 659 -24.48 6.87 30.26
N SER A 660 -23.47 7.38 29.61
CA SER A 660 -23.54 8.56 28.77
C SER A 660 -23.00 8.33 27.37
N LEU A 661 -23.41 9.22 26.46
CA LEU A 661 -22.84 9.35 25.13
C LEU A 661 -22.01 10.65 25.10
N VAL A 662 -20.84 10.61 24.54
CA VAL A 662 -19.96 11.77 24.34
C VAL A 662 -20.00 12.19 22.90
N LEU A 663 -20.43 13.41 22.63
CA LEU A 663 -20.39 14.02 21.30
C LEU A 663 -18.98 14.57 21.05
N CYS A 664 -18.32 14.05 20.02
CA CYS A 664 -16.96 14.41 19.65
C CYS A 664 -16.93 15.08 18.27
N LEU A 665 -16.09 16.10 18.11
CA LEU A 665 -15.71 16.70 16.83
C LEU A 665 -14.22 16.51 16.61
N VAL A 666 -13.86 15.97 15.45
CA VAL A 666 -12.47 15.76 15.05
C VAL A 666 -12.24 16.39 13.69
N SER A 667 -11.14 17.13 13.53
CA SER A 667 -10.81 17.73 12.23
C SER A 667 -9.31 17.89 12.05
N ASP A 668 -8.82 17.60 10.83
CA ASP A 668 -7.49 17.92 10.33
C ASP A 668 -7.55 18.87 9.12
N ASP A 669 -8.71 19.48 8.84
CA ASP A 669 -8.90 20.50 7.80
C ASP A 669 -8.18 21.80 8.20
N LEU A 670 -7.06 22.10 7.53
CA LEU A 670 -6.26 23.31 7.79
C LEU A 670 -7.03 24.61 7.46
N LEU A 671 -8.10 24.52 6.67
CA LEU A 671 -8.94 25.66 6.29
C LEU A 671 -10.13 25.84 7.24
N LEU A 672 -10.42 24.86 8.09
CA LEU A 672 -11.51 24.98 9.05
C LEU A 672 -11.13 25.94 10.17
N ARG A 673 -11.70 27.13 10.15
CA ARG A 673 -11.52 28.19 11.15
C ARG A 673 -12.86 28.85 11.48
N GLY A 674 -12.96 29.36 12.70
CA GLY A 674 -14.18 30.09 13.14
C GLY A 674 -15.21 29.19 13.82
N SER A 675 -16.47 29.62 13.81
CA SER A 675 -17.55 28.88 14.46
C SER A 675 -18.08 27.77 13.57
N VAL A 676 -18.23 26.57 14.16
CA VAL A 676 -18.99 25.44 13.60
C VAL A 676 -20.15 25.10 14.52
N GLU A 677 -21.25 24.66 13.94
CA GLU A 677 -22.42 24.16 14.66
C GLU A 677 -22.59 22.67 14.42
N VAL A 678 -22.86 21.92 15.48
CA VAL A 678 -23.21 20.49 15.43
C VAL A 678 -24.67 20.37 15.84
N GLU A 679 -25.50 19.93 14.90
CA GLU A 679 -26.88 19.57 15.11
C GLU A 679 -27.00 18.09 15.41
N VAL A 680 -27.77 17.73 16.46
CA VAL A 680 -28.07 16.35 16.84
C VAL A 680 -29.58 16.14 16.85
N THR A 681 -30.06 15.30 15.94
CA THR A 681 -31.46 14.99 15.74
C THR A 681 -31.76 13.54 16.09
N TRP A 682 -32.56 13.34 17.16
CA TRP A 682 -32.99 11.99 17.57
C TRP A 682 -34.33 11.63 16.91
N MET A 683 -34.38 10.42 16.33
CA MET A 683 -35.56 9.93 15.62
C MET A 683 -35.78 8.43 15.80
N ARG A 684 -36.99 7.99 15.51
CA ARG A 684 -37.35 6.56 15.36
C ARG A 684 -37.05 6.08 13.95
N THR A 685 -37.14 4.76 13.75
CA THR A 685 -36.93 4.11 12.44
C THR A 685 -37.96 4.50 11.37
N ASP A 686 -39.10 5.09 11.76
CA ASP A 686 -40.11 5.64 10.85
C ASP A 686 -39.84 7.10 10.44
N GLY A 687 -38.73 7.69 10.92
CA GLY A 687 -38.37 9.08 10.70
C GLY A 687 -39.03 10.11 11.64
N SER A 688 -39.92 9.66 12.55
CA SER A 688 -40.57 10.58 13.51
C SER A 688 -39.56 11.05 14.55
N LEU A 689 -39.54 12.37 14.79
CA LEU A 689 -38.65 12.99 15.77
C LEU A 689 -39.01 12.60 17.20
N LEU A 690 -37.99 12.28 18.00
CA LEU A 690 -38.16 12.03 19.44
C LEU A 690 -38.08 13.30 20.28
N ALA A 691 -37.39 14.32 19.79
CA ALA A 691 -37.25 15.61 20.41
C ALA A 691 -36.89 16.68 19.37
N THR A 692 -36.99 17.94 19.73
CA THR A 692 -36.44 19.05 18.94
C THR A 692 -34.93 18.85 18.78
N PRO A 693 -34.36 19.10 17.59
CA PRO A 693 -32.91 19.03 17.38
C PRO A 693 -32.14 19.87 18.39
N SER A 694 -31.01 19.35 18.84
CA SER A 694 -30.10 20.04 19.77
C SER A 694 -28.91 20.58 18.99
N HIS A 695 -28.48 21.81 19.33
CA HIS A 695 -27.40 22.51 18.63
C HIS A 695 -26.23 22.80 19.59
N TYR A 696 -25.02 22.53 19.16
CA TYR A 696 -23.79 22.72 19.90
C TYR A 696 -22.79 23.50 19.05
N THR A 697 -22.34 24.65 19.55
CA THR A 697 -21.40 25.52 18.83
C THR A 697 -19.99 25.34 19.38
N TYR A 698 -19.01 25.23 18.49
CA TYR A 698 -17.59 25.19 18.82
C TYR A 698 -16.81 26.19 17.97
N ARG A 699 -15.84 26.88 18.56
CA ARG A 699 -14.93 27.78 17.82
C ARG A 699 -13.61 27.10 17.54
N VAL A 700 -13.37 26.76 16.28
CA VAL A 700 -12.12 26.20 15.79
C VAL A 700 -11.07 27.30 15.67
N THR A 701 -9.99 27.18 16.43
CA THR A 701 -8.84 28.10 16.41
C THR A 701 -7.65 27.52 15.67
N GLU A 702 -7.46 26.20 15.76
CA GLU A 702 -6.37 25.48 15.10
C GLU A 702 -6.78 24.05 14.79
N THR A 703 -6.09 23.41 13.85
CA THR A 703 -6.20 22.01 13.45
C THR A 703 -4.79 21.43 13.22
N PRO A 704 -4.58 20.12 13.42
CA PRO A 704 -5.56 19.08 13.78
C PRO A 704 -6.13 19.25 15.20
N LEU A 705 -7.38 18.81 15.39
CA LEU A 705 -8.05 18.85 16.69
C LEU A 705 -8.92 17.60 16.91
N SER A 706 -9.13 17.25 18.20
CA SER A 706 -10.19 16.36 18.66
C SER A 706 -10.75 16.94 19.97
N VAL A 707 -12.04 17.21 19.99
CA VAL A 707 -12.71 17.84 21.15
C VAL A 707 -13.99 17.13 21.52
N GLN A 708 -14.25 17.02 22.82
CA GLN A 708 -15.53 16.60 23.38
C GLN A 708 -16.42 17.83 23.54
N LEU A 709 -17.53 17.87 22.80
CA LEU A 709 -18.45 19.02 22.83
C LEU A 709 -19.38 18.97 24.03
N THR A 710 -19.97 17.78 24.28
CA THR A 710 -20.95 17.61 25.37
C THR A 710 -21.12 16.14 25.74
N ARG A 711 -21.80 15.88 26.84
CA ARG A 711 -22.26 14.56 27.23
C ARG A 711 -23.80 14.53 27.19
N LEU A 712 -24.33 13.48 26.56
CA LEU A 712 -25.76 13.23 26.42
C LEU A 712 -26.15 11.99 27.25
N PRO A 713 -27.37 11.90 27.77
CA PRO A 713 -27.82 10.65 28.40
C PRO A 713 -27.92 9.54 27.36
N LYS A 714 -27.47 8.34 27.69
CA LYS A 714 -27.68 7.15 26.85
C LYS A 714 -29.18 6.80 26.86
N PRO A 715 -29.81 6.61 25.70
CA PRO A 715 -31.20 6.19 25.62
C PRO A 715 -31.41 4.85 26.32
N ARG A 716 -32.43 4.78 27.20
CA ARG A 716 -32.79 3.55 27.94
C ARG A 716 -34.03 2.90 27.31
N THR A 717 -33.90 2.43 26.08
CA THR A 717 -34.95 1.72 25.34
C THR A 717 -34.37 0.55 24.56
N SER A 718 -35.15 -0.53 24.40
CA SER A 718 -34.88 -1.67 23.54
C SER A 718 -35.39 -1.44 22.11
N ASP A 719 -36.08 -0.34 21.86
CA ASP A 719 -36.47 0.00 20.51
C ASP A 719 -35.30 0.63 19.80
N THR A 720 -35.20 0.34 18.51
CA THR A 720 -34.18 0.96 17.66
C THR A 720 -34.50 2.43 17.45
N ILE A 721 -33.62 3.26 17.92
CA ILE A 721 -33.62 4.71 17.65
C ILE A 721 -32.29 5.13 17.10
N LEU A 722 -32.27 6.23 16.40
CA LEU A 722 -31.02 6.75 15.82
C LEU A 722 -30.88 8.26 16.10
N ALA A 723 -29.60 8.68 16.12
CA ALA A 723 -29.24 10.09 16.11
C ALA A 723 -28.52 10.42 14.81
N GLU A 724 -29.02 11.44 14.13
CA GLU A 724 -28.31 12.08 13.04
C GLU A 724 -27.51 13.27 13.58
N MET A 725 -26.22 13.31 13.24
CA MET A 725 -25.32 14.40 13.60
C MET A 725 -24.86 15.09 12.32
N ILE A 726 -25.01 16.41 12.25
CA ILE A 726 -24.59 17.22 11.11
C ILE A 726 -23.71 18.36 11.60
N VAL A 727 -22.54 18.54 11.00
CA VAL A 727 -21.64 19.66 11.27
C VAL A 727 -21.73 20.68 10.15
N ARG A 728 -22.03 21.96 10.49
CA ARG A 728 -22.09 23.05 9.52
C ARG A 728 -21.14 24.19 9.91
N LYS A 729 -20.51 24.78 8.90
CA LYS A 729 -19.81 26.08 9.07
C LYS A 729 -20.79 27.22 9.25
N SER A 730 -20.29 28.39 9.63
CA SER A 730 -21.10 29.62 9.82
C SER A 730 -21.82 30.11 8.55
N ASP A 731 -21.37 29.68 7.37
CA ASP A 731 -22.01 29.96 6.08
C ASP A 731 -23.10 28.96 5.71
N GLY A 732 -23.37 27.98 6.59
CA GLY A 732 -24.35 26.90 6.39
C GLY A 732 -23.80 25.67 5.63
N GLN A 733 -22.56 25.71 5.16
CA GLN A 733 -21.96 24.55 4.46
C GLN A 733 -21.84 23.35 5.41
N GLU A 734 -22.44 22.22 5.00
CA GLU A 734 -22.24 20.93 5.69
C GLU A 734 -20.84 20.40 5.42
N VAL A 735 -20.13 20.00 6.49
CA VAL A 735 -18.76 19.47 6.42
C VAL A 735 -18.62 18.06 6.97
N ALA A 736 -19.59 17.60 7.76
CA ALA A 736 -19.66 16.22 8.24
C ALA A 736 -21.09 15.81 8.54
N ARG A 737 -21.40 14.53 8.34
CA ARG A 737 -22.65 13.86 8.71
C ARG A 737 -22.35 12.46 9.20
N GLN A 738 -23.00 12.03 10.30
CA GLN A 738 -22.88 10.68 10.85
C GLN A 738 -24.19 10.25 11.49
N LEU A 739 -24.51 8.95 11.34
CA LEU A 739 -25.61 8.30 12.07
C LEU A 739 -25.06 7.47 13.23
N TYR A 740 -25.75 7.51 14.36
CA TYR A 740 -25.54 6.67 15.53
C TYR A 740 -26.81 5.86 15.81
N TYR A 741 -26.65 4.56 16.08
CA TYR A 741 -27.74 3.68 16.51
C TYR A 741 -27.52 3.25 17.96
N ASN A 742 -28.58 3.24 18.75
CA ASN A 742 -28.53 2.93 20.20
C ASN A 742 -28.31 1.46 20.52
N VAL A 743 -28.45 0.58 19.53
CA VAL A 743 -28.30 -0.88 19.66
C VAL A 743 -27.44 -1.42 18.51
N ARG A 744 -26.77 -2.56 18.76
CA ARG A 744 -26.00 -3.26 17.73
C ARG A 744 -26.90 -3.83 16.62
N PRO A 745 -26.39 -4.07 15.41
CA PRO A 745 -27.17 -4.57 14.27
C PRO A 745 -28.07 -5.76 14.59
N ARG A 746 -27.58 -6.76 15.33
CA ARG A 746 -28.33 -7.96 15.72
C ARG A 746 -29.60 -7.64 16.52
N GLN A 747 -29.59 -6.55 17.28
CA GLN A 747 -30.68 -6.15 18.15
C GLN A 747 -31.65 -5.16 17.48
N MET A 748 -31.36 -4.73 16.25
CA MET A 748 -32.16 -3.73 15.56
C MET A 748 -33.54 -4.27 15.16
N LYS A 749 -34.54 -3.44 15.37
CA LYS A 749 -35.92 -3.65 14.89
C LYS A 749 -36.11 -2.73 13.68
N LEU A 750 -35.88 -3.26 12.51
CA LEU A 750 -35.93 -2.49 11.25
C LEU A 750 -37.28 -2.67 10.52
N PRO A 751 -37.80 -1.63 9.87
CA PRO A 751 -39.00 -1.73 9.05
C PRO A 751 -38.72 -2.57 7.79
N ARG A 752 -39.80 -2.96 7.10
CA ARG A 752 -39.67 -3.55 5.76
C ARG A 752 -39.03 -2.54 4.81
N PRO A 753 -37.96 -2.89 4.09
CA PRO A 753 -37.35 -1.98 3.17
C PRO A 753 -38.33 -1.68 2.04
N ARG A 754 -38.58 -0.40 1.81
CA ARG A 754 -39.34 0.13 0.68
C ARG A 754 -38.60 1.32 0.11
N TYR A 755 -38.24 1.20 -1.16
CA TYR A 755 -37.52 2.25 -1.91
C TYR A 755 -37.85 2.15 -3.38
N LEU A 756 -37.71 3.25 -4.10
CA LEU A 756 -37.79 3.34 -5.54
C LEU A 756 -36.39 3.44 -6.12
N VAL A 757 -36.15 2.77 -7.26
CA VAL A 757 -34.88 2.80 -7.98
C VAL A 757 -35.13 3.28 -9.39
N GLU A 758 -34.38 4.27 -9.83
CA GLU A 758 -34.33 4.75 -11.18
C GLU A 758 -32.94 4.62 -11.77
N GLU A 759 -32.81 3.91 -12.88
CA GLU A 759 -31.56 3.71 -13.60
C GLU A 759 -31.50 4.54 -14.87
N ARG A 760 -30.41 5.28 -15.05
CA ARG A 760 -30.16 6.08 -16.25
C ARG A 760 -28.75 5.84 -16.77
N LEU A 761 -28.63 5.26 -17.97
CA LEU A 761 -27.35 5.16 -18.67
C LEU A 761 -26.95 6.53 -19.23
N THR A 762 -25.68 6.91 -18.99
CA THR A 762 -25.06 8.19 -19.41
C THR A 762 -23.73 7.90 -20.12
N GLU A 763 -23.12 8.92 -20.70
CA GLU A 763 -21.77 8.81 -21.28
C GLU A 763 -20.66 8.51 -20.24
N HIS A 764 -20.94 8.73 -18.93
CA HIS A 764 -20.01 8.51 -17.82
C HIS A 764 -20.31 7.21 -17.05
N GLY A 765 -21.23 6.38 -17.52
CA GLY A 765 -21.65 5.14 -16.85
C GLY A 765 -23.12 5.13 -16.48
N LEU A 766 -23.48 4.34 -15.45
CA LEU A 766 -24.84 4.18 -14.96
C LEU A 766 -25.10 5.08 -13.75
N THR A 767 -26.11 5.93 -13.84
CA THR A 767 -26.62 6.72 -12.72
C THR A 767 -27.80 5.96 -12.11
N VAL A 768 -27.73 5.69 -10.80
CA VAL A 768 -28.77 5.01 -10.03
C VAL A 768 -29.28 5.98 -8.96
N THR A 769 -30.54 6.35 -9.04
CA THR A 769 -31.21 7.20 -8.05
C THR A 769 -32.12 6.34 -7.20
N ILE A 770 -31.92 6.39 -5.87
CA ILE A 770 -32.64 5.59 -4.89
C ILE A 770 -33.37 6.53 -3.93
N THR A 771 -34.70 6.38 -3.87
CA THR A 771 -35.54 7.14 -2.94
C THR A 771 -36.13 6.20 -1.90
N ALA A 772 -35.77 6.39 -0.63
CA ALA A 772 -36.23 5.56 0.49
C ALA A 772 -37.63 6.00 0.94
N GLU A 773 -38.58 5.07 1.05
CA GLU A 773 -39.87 5.30 1.72
C GLU A 773 -39.84 4.94 3.21
N THR A 774 -38.94 4.03 3.59
CA THR A 774 -38.68 3.59 4.97
C THR A 774 -37.20 3.67 5.25
N LEU A 775 -36.78 3.59 6.51
CA LEU A 775 -35.35 3.46 6.86
C LEU A 775 -34.75 2.25 6.14
N ILE A 776 -33.74 2.48 5.33
CA ILE A 776 -32.94 1.46 4.67
C ILE A 776 -31.58 1.40 5.34
N LYS A 777 -31.24 0.22 5.87
CA LYS A 777 -29.98 0.00 6.58
C LYS A 777 -29.03 -0.79 5.73
N ASP A 778 -27.82 -0.27 5.55
CA ASP A 778 -26.70 -0.95 4.88
C ASP A 778 -27.01 -1.40 3.45
N LEU A 779 -27.57 -0.50 2.64
CA LEU A 779 -27.88 -0.79 1.26
C LEU A 779 -26.59 -1.13 0.49
N PHE A 780 -26.51 -2.34 -0.03
CA PHE A 780 -25.46 -2.81 -0.93
C PHE A 780 -26.01 -2.93 -2.36
N ILE A 781 -25.38 -2.22 -3.28
CA ILE A 781 -25.65 -2.29 -4.71
C ILE A 781 -24.61 -3.25 -5.31
N GLU A 782 -25.03 -4.45 -5.66
CA GLU A 782 -24.20 -5.47 -6.28
C GLU A 782 -24.35 -5.43 -7.80
N SER A 783 -23.22 -5.57 -8.51
CA SER A 783 -23.18 -5.71 -9.98
C SER A 783 -22.34 -6.91 -10.40
N PRO A 784 -22.54 -7.43 -11.61
CA PRO A 784 -21.73 -8.53 -12.15
C PRO A 784 -20.33 -8.07 -12.62
N TRP A 785 -20.09 -6.75 -12.73
CA TRP A 785 -18.89 -6.20 -13.35
C TRP A 785 -17.73 -6.15 -12.35
N GLN A 786 -16.63 -6.84 -12.68
CA GLN A 786 -15.40 -6.83 -11.88
C GLN A 786 -14.69 -5.48 -11.98
N GLY A 787 -14.31 -4.91 -10.84
CA GLY A 787 -13.64 -3.61 -10.77
C GLY A 787 -14.56 -2.43 -11.13
N ALA A 788 -15.88 -2.59 -11.05
CA ALA A 788 -16.81 -1.47 -11.16
C ALA A 788 -16.64 -0.50 -9.99
N LEU A 789 -16.59 0.79 -10.30
CA LEU A 789 -16.47 1.85 -9.30
C LEU A 789 -17.82 2.48 -9.03
N TYR A 790 -18.13 2.62 -7.75
CA TYR A 790 -19.32 3.30 -7.26
C TYR A 790 -18.93 4.59 -6.56
N SER A 791 -19.67 5.66 -6.80
CA SER A 791 -19.47 6.92 -6.06
C SER A 791 -19.77 6.79 -4.56
N ASP A 792 -20.60 5.83 -4.17
CA ASP A 792 -20.80 5.37 -2.79
C ASP A 792 -21.52 4.00 -2.81
N ASN A 793 -21.35 3.22 -1.72
CA ASN A 793 -22.05 1.94 -1.51
C ASN A 793 -22.08 1.60 -0.02
N PHE A 794 -22.83 0.58 0.37
CA PHE A 794 -23.00 0.16 1.77
C PHE A 794 -23.39 1.34 2.70
N PHE A 795 -24.49 1.99 2.40
CA PHE A 795 -24.95 3.18 3.09
C PHE A 795 -26.39 3.05 3.62
N ASP A 796 -26.75 3.92 4.56
CA ASP A 796 -28.08 4.04 5.08
C ASP A 796 -28.85 5.14 4.35
N LEU A 797 -30.19 5.00 4.27
CA LEU A 797 -31.10 6.06 3.82
C LEU A 797 -32.22 6.25 4.84
N LEU A 798 -32.41 7.49 5.27
CA LEU A 798 -33.54 7.87 6.10
C LEU A 798 -34.87 7.89 5.30
N PRO A 799 -36.03 7.72 5.95
CA PRO A 799 -37.32 7.85 5.26
C PRO A 799 -37.45 9.17 4.52
N GLY A 800 -37.78 9.13 3.23
CA GLY A 800 -37.89 10.32 2.35
C GLY A 800 -36.55 10.78 1.75
N GLU A 801 -35.41 10.20 2.12
CA GLU A 801 -34.09 10.56 1.58
C GLU A 801 -33.93 10.00 0.16
N THR A 802 -33.35 10.80 -0.71
CA THR A 802 -32.96 10.40 -2.08
C THR A 802 -31.45 10.50 -2.24
N LYS A 803 -30.85 9.45 -2.78
CA LYS A 803 -29.41 9.39 -3.07
C LYS A 803 -29.15 8.95 -4.51
N THR A 804 -28.22 9.62 -5.15
CA THR A 804 -27.80 9.30 -6.51
C THR A 804 -26.39 8.73 -6.51
N ILE A 805 -26.22 7.56 -7.10
CA ILE A 805 -24.94 6.83 -7.20
C ILE A 805 -24.53 6.80 -8.67
N GLN A 806 -23.26 7.09 -8.93
CA GLN A 806 -22.61 6.88 -10.22
C GLN A 806 -21.86 5.56 -10.19
N ILE A 807 -22.06 4.73 -11.21
CA ILE A 807 -21.36 3.46 -11.41
C ILE A 807 -20.60 3.54 -12.74
N SER A 808 -19.28 3.37 -12.67
CA SER A 808 -18.38 3.40 -13.83
C SER A 808 -17.83 2.02 -14.13
N HIS A 809 -18.08 1.51 -15.34
CA HIS A 809 -17.44 0.31 -15.88
C HIS A 809 -17.64 0.29 -17.41
N PRO A 810 -16.69 -0.26 -18.22
CA PRO A 810 -16.84 -0.31 -19.68
C PRO A 810 -18.09 -1.04 -20.15
N ASP A 811 -18.50 -2.10 -19.46
CA ASP A 811 -19.60 -2.98 -19.83
C ASP A 811 -20.91 -2.65 -19.08
N VAL A 812 -21.02 -1.47 -18.47
CA VAL A 812 -22.18 -1.10 -17.65
C VAL A 812 -23.44 -1.03 -18.49
N GLU A 813 -24.52 -1.65 -18.00
CA GLU A 813 -25.85 -1.68 -18.62
C GLU A 813 -26.96 -1.55 -17.58
N LYS A 814 -28.19 -1.25 -18.02
CA LYS A 814 -29.35 -1.21 -17.13
C LYS A 814 -29.84 -2.61 -16.78
N GLY A 815 -30.38 -2.76 -15.56
CA GLY A 815 -31.01 -4.01 -15.11
C GLY A 815 -30.03 -5.08 -14.66
N GLY A 816 -28.72 -4.77 -14.60
CA GLY A 816 -27.68 -5.68 -14.10
C GLY A 816 -27.42 -5.60 -12.60
N LEU A 817 -28.19 -4.79 -11.85
CA LEU A 817 -27.96 -4.55 -10.44
C LEU A 817 -28.88 -5.39 -9.54
N THR A 818 -28.32 -5.83 -8.43
CA THR A 818 -29.04 -6.44 -7.29
C THR A 818 -28.86 -5.56 -6.05
N PHE A 819 -29.90 -5.49 -5.22
CA PHE A 819 -29.90 -4.65 -4.04
C PHE A 819 -30.11 -5.53 -2.80
N HIS A 820 -29.22 -5.39 -1.81
CA HIS A 820 -29.28 -6.10 -0.54
C HIS A 820 -29.38 -5.10 0.60
N THR A 821 -30.14 -5.43 1.64
CA THR A 821 -30.27 -4.60 2.83
C THR A 821 -30.21 -5.43 4.09
N LEU A 822 -29.70 -4.87 5.17
CA LEU A 822 -29.77 -5.52 6.48
C LEU A 822 -31.23 -5.71 6.95
N ASN A 823 -32.15 -4.83 6.52
CA ASN A 823 -33.57 -4.95 6.78
C ASN A 823 -34.16 -6.31 6.32
N ASP A 824 -33.71 -6.84 5.19
CA ASP A 824 -34.22 -8.10 4.66
C ASP A 824 -33.76 -9.30 5.50
N LEU A 825 -32.53 -9.27 6.01
CA LEU A 825 -31.94 -10.37 6.79
C LEU A 825 -32.50 -10.47 8.21
N LEU A 826 -32.70 -9.33 8.91
CA LEU A 826 -33.21 -9.31 10.29
C LEU A 826 -34.69 -9.77 10.42
N ARG A 827 -35.41 -9.99 9.31
CA ARG A 827 -36.82 -10.41 9.31
C ARG A 827 -37.02 -11.90 9.40
N ASN A 828 -36.06 -12.69 8.99
CA ASN A 828 -36.22 -14.14 8.91
C ASN A 828 -36.17 -14.84 10.27
N GLU A 829 -35.76 -14.16 11.35
CA GLU A 829 -35.75 -14.71 12.71
C GLU A 829 -37.12 -14.72 13.41
N GLY A 830 -38.15 -14.16 12.81
CA GLY A 830 -39.51 -14.03 13.39
C GLY A 830 -40.55 -15.04 12.85
N LYS A 831 -40.14 -16.11 12.11
CA LYS A 831 -41.05 -17.18 11.67
C LYS A 831 -40.86 -18.46 12.44
#